data_970a61100735954a2e4dd84ecc2fe885
#
_entry.id   970a61100735954a2e4dd84ecc2fe885
#
_cell.length_a   1.000
_cell.length_b   1.000
_cell.length_c   1.000
_cell.angle_alpha   90.00
_cell.angle_beta   90.00
_cell.angle_gamma   90.00
#
_symmetry.space_group_name_H-M   'P 1'
#
loop_
_entity.id
_entity.type
_entity.pdbx_description
1 polymer ?
#
loop_
_entity_poly.entity_id
_entity_poly.type
_entity_poly.pdbx_seq_one_letter_code
_entity_poly.pdbx_strand_id
1 'polypeptide(L)'
;MAGLIRKEDIDEVRARTDIREIIEGYVSLKSAGIGTFKGLCPFHDERTPSFNVRPQVGSYHCFGCGESGDVYSFVMAMEHTSFVETVERLAARIGYTLHYEGGKPGDRYEAGMRRRLLDAHKIAAEFFERNLYSADAQEAQRFLGARGFDPAATRKFGVGYAPRGWDHLLKHLRSQGFTDEELKATGMFSEGNRGLYDRFRGRIIWPIRTIAGETIGFGARRLFDDDQGPKYLNTPETQLYKKSQVLYGIDLAKRDMTKTKQVVIVEGYTDVMAAHLAGITTAVATCGTAFGPGHIKMVRRMITDDGSGGEIIFTFDGDAAGQKAAMAAFQEDQRFVAQTFVAVAENGMDPCDLRLHKGDAAVRSLIASRRPLFEFAIDSTLAKYDLATLEGRVLAMRAIAPIIAGIKDRDLRPAYMRKVSGQLGLELDEIQRAVAYAQNHPKLSRSQQTEAPAAAPRYERLNEGPQGVPGTPGYAGAQGYAGAQGAVHADAPYDPAYDAPPPDDHAAPSAYAGQNAAAHPPSSIQPAAPQPEATTPAVEEFLTPDPRDPVARLEKAALEIALQHPELISVEQWRNLATVQFRYRTHREVAAGIIHAATVMAPTPGIEWINCVRSGAVEGVHPAIAELAVSPLPVSSAERLPGFVTGALNALFEQQIARQKSDLMMRLEQLSANPDDEEFEAVQRQLLELEMRRRQLSAQRG
;
A
#
# COMPACT_ATOMS: atom_id res chain seq x y z
N MET A 1 7.07 -1.77 -34.61
CA MET A 1 7.71 -1.74 -33.27
C MET A 1 7.58 -0.33 -32.75
N ALA A 2 7.10 -0.18 -31.54
CA ALA A 2 7.07 1.13 -30.88
C ALA A 2 8.49 1.72 -30.90
N GLY A 3 8.64 3.03 -31.14
CA GLY A 3 9.94 3.67 -31.08
C GLY A 3 10.58 3.44 -29.71
N LEU A 4 11.83 3.03 -29.69
CA LEU A 4 12.58 2.90 -28.44
C LEU A 4 12.90 4.30 -27.91
N ILE A 5 12.66 4.54 -26.62
CA ILE A 5 13.14 5.76 -25.96
C ILE A 5 14.67 5.71 -26.00
N ARG A 6 15.30 6.82 -26.33
CA ARG A 6 16.76 6.89 -26.32
C ARG A 6 17.32 6.54 -24.96
N LYS A 7 18.42 5.79 -24.94
CA LYS A 7 19.07 5.40 -23.69
C LYS A 7 19.50 6.61 -22.87
N GLU A 8 19.99 7.64 -23.55
CA GLU A 8 20.40 8.90 -22.93
C GLU A 8 19.24 9.59 -22.22
N ASP A 9 18.03 9.59 -22.83
CA ASP A 9 16.84 10.17 -22.21
C ASP A 9 16.39 9.35 -20.96
N ILE A 10 16.49 8.03 -21.03
CA ILE A 10 16.21 7.15 -19.87
C ILE A 10 17.15 7.45 -18.72
N ASP A 11 18.45 7.57 -19.00
CA ASP A 11 19.47 7.84 -17.99
C ASP A 11 19.32 9.24 -17.42
N GLU A 12 19.00 10.25 -18.24
CA GLU A 12 18.75 11.63 -17.81
C GLU A 12 17.50 11.76 -16.92
N VAL A 13 16.38 11.12 -17.29
CA VAL A 13 15.17 11.09 -16.47
C VAL A 13 15.45 10.40 -15.13
N ARG A 14 16.22 9.31 -15.12
CA ARG A 14 16.64 8.64 -13.89
C ARG A 14 17.48 9.55 -13.01
N ALA A 15 18.46 10.24 -13.59
CA ALA A 15 19.38 11.12 -12.85
C ALA A 15 18.66 12.34 -12.24
N ARG A 16 17.69 12.91 -12.95
CA ARG A 16 16.92 14.08 -12.49
C ARG A 16 15.77 13.74 -11.54
N THR A 17 15.38 12.47 -11.44
CA THR A 17 14.27 12.06 -10.58
C THR A 17 14.78 11.71 -9.20
N ASP A 18 14.39 12.47 -8.18
CA ASP A 18 14.69 12.11 -6.78
C ASP A 18 13.86 10.90 -6.35
N ILE A 19 14.53 9.76 -6.22
CA ILE A 19 13.91 8.50 -5.78
C ILE A 19 13.26 8.63 -4.41
N ARG A 20 13.80 9.44 -3.50
CA ARG A 20 13.23 9.69 -2.18
C ARG A 20 11.88 10.37 -2.29
N GLU A 21 11.79 11.44 -3.09
CA GLU A 21 10.54 12.18 -3.29
C GLU A 21 9.44 11.27 -3.87
N ILE A 22 9.81 10.38 -4.80
CA ILE A 22 8.88 9.40 -5.36
C ILE A 22 8.41 8.42 -4.28
N ILE A 23 9.34 7.81 -3.54
CA ILE A 23 9.04 6.80 -2.52
C ILE A 23 8.27 7.39 -1.33
N GLU A 24 8.58 8.60 -0.90
CA GLU A 24 7.83 9.29 0.17
C GLU A 24 6.35 9.53 -0.18
N GLY A 25 6.00 9.46 -1.46
CA GLY A 25 4.59 9.42 -1.90
C GLY A 25 3.84 8.15 -1.48
N TYR A 26 4.53 7.06 -1.15
CA TYR A 26 3.96 5.74 -0.84
C TYR A 26 4.31 5.23 0.55
N VAL A 27 5.48 5.61 1.07
CA VAL A 27 6.06 5.11 2.31
C VAL A 27 6.65 6.28 3.09
N SER A 28 6.37 6.36 4.38
CA SER A 28 7.05 7.32 5.26
C SER A 28 8.49 6.89 5.51
N LEU A 29 9.45 7.77 5.21
CA LEU A 29 10.87 7.51 5.36
C LEU A 29 11.45 8.29 6.53
N LYS A 30 12.32 7.64 7.34
CA LYS A 30 13.10 8.25 8.42
C LYS A 30 14.58 8.18 8.08
N SER A 31 15.38 9.16 8.50
CA SER A 31 16.84 9.09 8.39
C SER A 31 17.38 7.90 9.19
N ALA A 32 18.25 7.11 8.56
CA ALA A 32 18.82 5.88 9.13
C ALA A 32 20.38 5.84 9.06
N GLY A 33 21.00 6.98 8.79
CA GLY A 33 22.44 7.10 8.64
C GLY A 33 22.81 8.19 7.65
N ILE A 34 24.08 8.23 7.26
CA ILE A 34 24.60 9.24 6.32
C ILE A 34 24.00 8.99 4.93
N GLY A 35 23.05 9.85 4.50
CA GLY A 35 22.42 9.78 3.19
C GLY A 35 21.50 8.59 2.98
N THR A 36 21.19 7.81 4.03
CA THR A 36 20.31 6.65 3.97
C THR A 36 18.98 6.94 4.69
N PHE A 37 17.89 6.52 4.10
CA PHE A 37 16.53 6.63 4.65
C PHE A 37 15.92 5.25 4.78
N LYS A 38 15.03 5.06 5.77
CA LYS A 38 14.44 3.76 6.10
C LYS A 38 12.94 3.88 6.35
N GLY A 39 12.15 2.89 5.88
CA GLY A 39 10.71 2.81 6.09
C GLY A 39 10.22 1.37 6.12
N LEU A 40 8.90 1.19 6.29
CA LEU A 40 8.25 -0.11 6.12
C LEU A 40 8.17 -0.46 4.63
N CYS A 41 8.47 -1.72 4.31
CA CYS A 41 8.50 -2.18 2.92
C CYS A 41 7.11 -2.12 2.26
N PRO A 42 7.00 -1.56 1.04
CA PRO A 42 5.74 -1.60 0.30
C PRO A 42 5.45 -2.95 -0.38
N PHE A 43 6.45 -3.82 -0.50
CA PHE A 43 6.34 -5.08 -1.27
C PHE A 43 5.96 -6.27 -0.40
N HIS A 44 6.31 -6.28 0.90
CA HIS A 44 5.91 -7.33 1.83
C HIS A 44 5.33 -6.76 3.13
N ASP A 45 4.72 -7.60 3.95
CA ASP A 45 4.15 -7.20 5.22
C ASP A 45 5.18 -7.37 6.35
N GLU A 46 5.53 -6.27 7.01
CA GLU A 46 6.51 -6.25 8.10
C GLU A 46 6.09 -5.27 9.22
N ARG A 47 6.64 -5.46 10.40
CA ARG A 47 6.42 -4.57 11.56
C ARG A 47 7.64 -3.72 11.90
N THR A 48 8.81 -4.18 11.50
CA THR A 48 10.09 -3.49 11.73
C THR A 48 10.59 -2.96 10.40
N PRO A 49 10.87 -1.66 10.28
CA PRO A 49 11.35 -1.11 9.02
C PRO A 49 12.60 -1.82 8.52
N SER A 50 12.56 -2.33 7.29
CA SER A 50 13.70 -2.99 6.63
C SER A 50 13.97 -2.44 5.22
N PHE A 51 13.11 -1.55 4.72
CA PHE A 51 13.20 -0.94 3.41
C PHE A 51 14.10 0.30 3.46
N ASN A 52 15.27 0.22 2.86
CA ASN A 52 16.26 1.30 2.82
C ASN A 52 16.29 1.97 1.45
N VAL A 53 16.48 3.30 1.47
CA VAL A 53 16.57 4.15 0.27
C VAL A 53 17.79 5.04 0.39
N ARG A 54 18.60 5.10 -0.65
CA ARG A 54 19.76 5.99 -0.74
C ARG A 54 19.64 6.88 -1.98
N PRO A 55 19.17 8.12 -1.83
CA PRO A 55 18.91 9.03 -2.96
C PRO A 55 20.17 9.32 -3.79
N GLN A 56 21.33 9.46 -3.16
CA GLN A 56 22.60 9.74 -3.85
C GLN A 56 22.96 8.69 -4.89
N VAL A 57 22.64 7.42 -4.63
CA VAL A 57 22.89 6.31 -5.57
C VAL A 57 21.65 5.91 -6.37
N GLY A 58 20.51 6.60 -6.14
CA GLY A 58 19.25 6.38 -6.86
C GLY A 58 18.65 4.99 -6.69
N SER A 59 18.91 4.31 -5.56
CA SER A 59 18.53 2.92 -5.36
C SER A 59 17.84 2.69 -4.03
N TYR A 60 17.01 1.64 -3.99
CA TYR A 60 16.43 1.09 -2.76
C TYR A 60 16.74 -0.40 -2.62
N HIS A 61 16.70 -0.89 -1.39
CA HIS A 61 16.80 -2.31 -1.06
C HIS A 61 16.01 -2.61 0.21
N CYS A 62 15.27 -3.70 0.21
CA CYS A 62 14.57 -4.22 1.38
C CYS A 62 15.32 -5.41 1.98
N PHE A 63 15.84 -5.26 3.20
CA PHE A 63 16.53 -6.34 3.90
C PHE A 63 15.59 -7.44 4.44
N GLY A 64 14.26 -7.25 4.35
CA GLY A 64 13.27 -8.23 4.77
C GLY A 64 12.88 -9.23 3.66
N CYS A 65 12.62 -8.74 2.44
CA CYS A 65 12.20 -9.58 1.32
C CYS A 65 13.20 -9.66 0.15
N GLY A 66 14.32 -8.91 0.21
CA GLY A 66 15.32 -8.88 -0.86
C GLY A 66 14.97 -8.00 -2.06
N GLU A 67 13.77 -7.39 -2.10
CA GLU A 67 13.34 -6.55 -3.20
C GLU A 67 14.26 -5.31 -3.33
N SER A 68 14.73 -5.02 -4.52
CA SER A 68 15.69 -3.95 -4.77
C SER A 68 15.54 -3.36 -6.16
N GLY A 69 15.98 -2.11 -6.35
CA GLY A 69 15.95 -1.48 -7.65
C GLY A 69 16.22 0.02 -7.61
N ASP A 70 15.89 0.65 -8.73
CA ASP A 70 15.93 2.10 -8.94
C ASP A 70 14.51 2.72 -8.92
N VAL A 71 14.41 3.99 -9.26
CA VAL A 71 13.12 4.70 -9.31
C VAL A 71 12.14 4.07 -10.31
N TYR A 72 12.64 3.53 -11.43
CA TYR A 72 11.79 2.87 -12.42
C TYR A 72 11.23 1.56 -11.87
N SER A 73 12.09 0.70 -11.35
CA SER A 73 11.68 -0.57 -10.73
C SER A 73 10.66 -0.36 -9.63
N PHE A 74 10.86 0.68 -8.80
CA PHE A 74 9.92 1.03 -7.74
C PHE A 74 8.54 1.41 -8.28
N VAL A 75 8.47 2.35 -9.23
CA VAL A 75 7.20 2.82 -9.79
C VAL A 75 6.50 1.70 -10.56
N MET A 76 7.23 0.92 -11.36
CA MET A 76 6.68 -0.24 -12.07
C MET A 76 6.01 -1.23 -11.12
N ALA A 77 6.68 -1.57 -10.00
CA ALA A 77 6.16 -2.52 -9.02
C ALA A 77 4.97 -1.95 -8.23
N MET A 78 5.00 -0.66 -7.87
CA MET A 78 3.93 -0.02 -7.09
C MET A 78 2.66 0.23 -7.89
N GLU A 79 2.79 0.52 -9.17
CA GLU A 79 1.69 0.97 -10.03
C GLU A 79 1.34 -0.03 -11.14
N HIS A 80 2.07 -1.13 -11.22
CA HIS A 80 1.91 -2.15 -12.27
C HIS A 80 1.99 -1.56 -13.69
N THR A 81 2.91 -0.61 -13.88
CA THR A 81 3.17 0.04 -15.18
C THR A 81 4.29 -0.67 -15.94
N SER A 82 4.29 -0.54 -17.26
CA SER A 82 5.43 -0.97 -18.08
C SER A 82 6.62 -0.02 -17.91
N PHE A 83 7.81 -0.45 -18.31
CA PHE A 83 9.02 0.38 -18.26
C PHE A 83 8.86 1.69 -19.07
N VAL A 84 8.34 1.60 -20.29
CA VAL A 84 8.12 2.76 -21.18
C VAL A 84 7.16 3.77 -20.53
N GLU A 85 6.01 3.31 -20.01
CA GLU A 85 5.06 4.16 -19.32
C GLU A 85 5.66 4.84 -18.09
N THR A 86 6.48 4.12 -17.34
CA THR A 86 7.16 4.65 -16.16
C THR A 86 8.14 5.76 -16.54
N VAL A 87 8.95 5.56 -17.57
CA VAL A 87 9.89 6.58 -18.07
C VAL A 87 9.14 7.82 -18.57
N GLU A 88 8.10 7.64 -19.40
CA GLU A 88 7.28 8.74 -19.92
C GLU A 88 6.64 9.57 -18.80
N ARG A 89 6.13 8.91 -17.77
CA ARG A 89 5.49 9.54 -16.62
C ARG A 89 6.48 10.34 -15.78
N LEU A 90 7.64 9.75 -15.47
CA LEU A 90 8.67 10.45 -14.71
C LEU A 90 9.26 11.60 -15.51
N ALA A 91 9.45 11.47 -16.83
CA ALA A 91 9.84 12.54 -17.72
C ALA A 91 8.83 13.71 -17.69
N ALA A 92 7.53 13.41 -17.79
CA ALA A 92 6.48 14.42 -17.71
C ALA A 92 6.48 15.14 -16.35
N ARG A 93 6.74 14.42 -15.23
CA ARG A 93 6.81 14.99 -13.89
C ARG A 93 7.94 16.01 -13.74
N ILE A 94 9.09 15.75 -14.35
CA ILE A 94 10.26 16.67 -14.30
C ILE A 94 10.32 17.64 -15.48
N GLY A 95 9.30 17.66 -16.37
CA GLY A 95 9.23 18.54 -17.55
C GLY A 95 10.26 18.20 -18.62
N TYR A 96 10.69 16.94 -18.72
CA TYR A 96 11.66 16.46 -19.70
C TYR A 96 10.98 15.93 -20.96
N THR A 97 11.47 16.32 -22.15
CA THR A 97 10.95 15.87 -23.45
C THR A 97 11.75 14.65 -23.93
N LEU A 98 11.07 13.51 -24.07
CA LEU A 98 11.67 12.27 -24.54
C LEU A 98 11.82 12.22 -26.07
N HIS A 99 12.93 11.63 -26.54
CA HIS A 99 13.20 11.38 -27.95
C HIS A 99 13.10 9.87 -28.23
N TYR A 100 12.51 9.52 -29.38
CA TYR A 100 12.26 8.12 -29.76
C TYR A 100 13.04 7.77 -31.03
N GLU A 101 13.69 6.60 -31.03
CA GLU A 101 14.41 6.03 -32.17
C GLU A 101 13.59 4.90 -32.78
N GLY A 102 13.35 4.97 -34.09
CA GLY A 102 12.70 3.90 -34.89
C GLY A 102 11.27 3.57 -34.44
N GLY A 103 10.36 3.39 -35.37
CA GLY A 103 9.00 2.89 -35.09
C GLY A 103 7.96 3.52 -35.99
N LYS A 104 7.06 2.68 -36.52
CA LYS A 104 5.85 3.14 -37.21
C LYS A 104 4.78 3.50 -36.19
N PRO A 105 3.90 4.46 -36.48
CA PRO A 105 2.89 4.96 -35.51
C PRO A 105 1.87 3.93 -34.99
N GLY A 106 1.84 2.70 -35.54
CA GLY A 106 0.80 1.70 -35.27
C GLY A 106 1.03 0.78 -34.07
N ASP A 107 2.25 0.63 -33.56
CA ASP A 107 2.56 -0.38 -32.51
C ASP A 107 2.51 0.18 -31.08
N ARG A 108 1.91 1.35 -30.89
CA ARG A 108 1.71 1.99 -29.56
C ARG A 108 0.58 1.37 -28.74
N TYR A 109 -0.09 0.34 -29.23
CA TYR A 109 -1.41 -0.04 -28.77
C TYR A 109 -1.46 -0.80 -27.42
N GLU A 110 -0.46 -1.62 -27.10
CA GLU A 110 -0.48 -2.41 -25.85
C GLU A 110 0.23 -1.74 -24.67
N ALA A 111 1.33 -1.04 -24.91
CA ALA A 111 2.08 -0.32 -23.88
C ALA A 111 1.36 0.96 -23.41
N GLY A 112 0.42 1.49 -24.20
CA GLY A 112 -0.31 2.71 -23.93
C GLY A 112 -1.67 2.57 -23.24
N MET A 113 -2.21 1.34 -23.08
CA MET A 113 -3.59 1.15 -22.63
C MET A 113 -3.86 1.77 -21.25
N ARG A 114 -3.00 1.49 -20.25
CA ARG A 114 -3.15 2.07 -18.91
C ARG A 114 -3.15 3.59 -18.94
N ARG A 115 -2.23 4.19 -19.71
CA ARG A 115 -2.17 5.65 -19.89
C ARG A 115 -3.42 6.19 -20.54
N ARG A 116 -3.90 5.53 -21.61
CA ARG A 116 -5.16 5.89 -22.28
C ARG A 116 -6.34 5.85 -21.34
N LEU A 117 -6.40 4.82 -20.47
CA LEU A 117 -7.44 4.73 -19.44
C LEU A 117 -7.34 5.87 -18.40
N LEU A 118 -6.13 6.22 -17.95
CA LEU A 118 -5.92 7.36 -17.04
C LEU A 118 -6.29 8.69 -17.69
N ASP A 119 -5.91 8.90 -18.95
CA ASP A 119 -6.27 10.09 -19.72
C ASP A 119 -7.80 10.19 -19.88
N ALA A 120 -8.49 9.07 -20.15
CA ALA A 120 -9.95 9.03 -20.22
C ALA A 120 -10.59 9.42 -18.87
N HIS A 121 -10.06 8.91 -17.73
CA HIS A 121 -10.57 9.28 -16.41
C HIS A 121 -10.30 10.75 -16.07
N LYS A 122 -9.15 11.28 -16.45
CA LYS A 122 -8.82 12.70 -16.27
C LYS A 122 -9.78 13.59 -17.04
N ILE A 123 -9.99 13.32 -18.33
CA ILE A 123 -10.92 14.08 -19.18
C ILE A 123 -12.35 13.95 -18.66
N ALA A 124 -12.75 12.77 -18.19
CA ALA A 124 -14.06 12.55 -17.58
C ALA A 124 -14.22 13.37 -16.28
N ALA A 125 -13.20 13.43 -15.43
CA ALA A 125 -13.23 14.25 -14.22
C ALA A 125 -13.42 15.74 -14.55
N GLU A 126 -12.66 16.26 -15.51
CA GLU A 126 -12.80 17.64 -16.01
C GLU A 126 -14.17 17.90 -16.65
N PHE A 127 -14.72 16.91 -17.35
CA PHE A 127 -16.08 16.98 -17.92
C PHE A 127 -17.12 17.08 -16.81
N PHE A 128 -17.10 16.23 -15.80
CA PHE A 128 -18.05 16.25 -14.69
C PHE A 128 -17.91 17.53 -13.85
N GLU A 129 -16.70 18.00 -13.57
CA GLU A 129 -16.46 19.23 -12.83
C GLU A 129 -17.05 20.44 -13.55
N ARG A 130 -16.85 20.57 -14.86
CA ARG A 130 -17.46 21.64 -15.67
C ARG A 130 -18.98 21.58 -15.65
N ASN A 131 -19.57 20.37 -15.74
CA ASN A 131 -21.01 20.20 -15.74
C ASN A 131 -21.65 20.54 -14.38
N LEU A 132 -20.92 20.52 -13.27
CA LEU A 132 -21.47 20.95 -11.98
C LEU A 132 -21.92 22.42 -11.99
N TYR A 133 -21.33 23.25 -12.85
CA TYR A 133 -21.67 24.66 -12.97
C TYR A 133 -22.62 24.95 -14.14
N SER A 134 -23.16 23.93 -14.80
CA SER A 134 -24.15 24.07 -15.85
C SER A 134 -25.57 24.33 -15.29
N ALA A 135 -26.47 24.81 -16.15
CA ALA A 135 -27.87 25.01 -15.79
C ALA A 135 -28.59 23.71 -15.36
N ASP A 136 -28.17 22.55 -15.89
CA ASP A 136 -28.76 21.25 -15.59
C ASP A 136 -28.38 20.70 -14.21
N ALA A 137 -27.36 21.30 -13.57
CA ALA A 137 -26.82 20.82 -12.29
C ALA A 137 -27.44 21.52 -11.05
N GLN A 138 -28.55 22.25 -11.21
CA GLN A 138 -29.15 23.02 -10.09
C GLN A 138 -29.44 22.16 -8.86
N GLU A 139 -29.93 20.93 -9.05
CA GLU A 139 -30.20 20.02 -7.95
C GLU A 139 -28.92 19.56 -7.24
N ALA A 140 -27.84 19.31 -7.99
CA ALA A 140 -26.53 18.99 -7.43
C ALA A 140 -25.96 20.16 -6.62
N GLN A 141 -26.06 21.38 -7.17
CA GLN A 141 -25.61 22.60 -6.47
C GLN A 141 -26.43 22.85 -5.19
N ARG A 142 -27.75 22.65 -5.23
CA ARG A 142 -28.62 22.77 -4.09
C ARG A 142 -28.25 21.74 -3.00
N PHE A 143 -28.04 20.50 -3.39
CA PHE A 143 -27.65 19.44 -2.48
C PHE A 143 -26.31 19.74 -1.78
N LEU A 144 -25.30 20.20 -2.52
CA LEU A 144 -23.98 20.53 -2.00
C LEU A 144 -24.04 21.77 -1.09
N GLY A 145 -24.77 22.82 -1.52
CA GLY A 145 -25.00 24.02 -0.73
C GLY A 145 -25.74 23.74 0.58
N ALA A 146 -26.79 22.91 0.55
CA ALA A 146 -27.54 22.50 1.74
C ALA A 146 -26.65 21.75 2.78
N ARG A 147 -25.49 21.19 2.35
CA ARG A 147 -24.48 20.55 3.21
C ARG A 147 -23.31 21.47 3.56
N GLY A 148 -23.40 22.75 3.20
CA GLY A 148 -22.36 23.71 3.52
C GLY A 148 -21.09 23.55 2.68
N PHE A 149 -21.19 22.98 1.46
CA PHE A 149 -20.08 22.88 0.51
C PHE A 149 -20.20 24.00 -0.55
N ASP A 150 -19.37 25.00 -0.41
CA ASP A 150 -19.27 26.11 -1.35
C ASP A 150 -18.49 25.73 -2.63
N PRO A 151 -18.45 26.62 -3.65
CA PRO A 151 -17.69 26.35 -4.86
C PRO A 151 -16.18 26.17 -4.66
N ALA A 152 -15.58 26.71 -3.59
CA ALA A 152 -14.17 26.49 -3.28
C ALA A 152 -13.95 25.05 -2.76
N ALA A 153 -14.83 24.58 -1.88
CA ALA A 153 -14.84 23.21 -1.40
C ALA A 153 -15.04 22.22 -2.55
N THR A 154 -16.05 22.43 -3.42
CA THR A 154 -16.31 21.51 -4.54
C THR A 154 -15.13 21.41 -5.50
N ARG A 155 -14.45 22.52 -5.82
CA ARG A 155 -13.22 22.51 -6.63
C ARG A 155 -12.06 21.80 -5.95
N LYS A 156 -11.86 22.03 -4.63
CA LYS A 156 -10.79 21.36 -3.88
C LYS A 156 -10.86 19.84 -3.99
N PHE A 157 -12.08 19.28 -3.94
CA PHE A 157 -12.29 17.83 -4.04
C PHE A 157 -12.55 17.34 -5.46
N GLY A 158 -12.68 18.24 -6.44
CA GLY A 158 -13.00 17.91 -7.85
C GLY A 158 -14.40 17.36 -8.01
N VAL A 159 -15.35 17.80 -7.17
CA VAL A 159 -16.74 17.35 -7.25
C VAL A 159 -17.36 17.77 -8.58
N GLY A 160 -18.08 16.85 -9.21
CA GLY A 160 -18.70 17.06 -10.51
C GLY A 160 -20.17 16.65 -10.55
N TYR A 161 -20.76 16.79 -11.72
CA TYR A 161 -22.11 16.36 -12.02
C TYR A 161 -22.14 15.59 -13.33
N ALA A 162 -22.76 14.41 -13.32
CA ALA A 162 -23.05 13.64 -14.50
C ALA A 162 -24.44 14.05 -15.05
N PRO A 163 -24.54 14.59 -16.27
CA PRO A 163 -25.82 14.99 -16.87
C PRO A 163 -26.83 13.83 -16.98
N ARG A 164 -28.13 14.17 -17.08
CA ARG A 164 -29.22 13.20 -17.19
C ARG A 164 -29.29 12.63 -18.59
N GLY A 165 -28.58 12.19 -19.31
CA GLY A 165 -28.68 11.57 -20.64
C GLY A 165 -27.90 10.26 -20.66
N TRP A 166 -28.05 9.55 -21.76
CA TRP A 166 -27.50 8.22 -21.89
C TRP A 166 -26.07 8.18 -22.43
N ASP A 167 -25.58 9.25 -23.07
CA ASP A 167 -24.37 9.22 -23.89
C ASP A 167 -23.57 10.55 -23.89
N HIS A 168 -23.78 11.41 -22.90
CA HIS A 168 -23.07 12.71 -22.85
C HIS A 168 -21.56 12.55 -22.68
N LEU A 169 -21.12 11.74 -21.70
CA LEU A 169 -19.72 11.44 -21.49
C LEU A 169 -19.17 10.58 -22.63
N LEU A 170 -19.95 9.61 -23.10
CA LEU A 170 -19.57 8.74 -24.22
C LEU A 170 -19.25 9.54 -25.48
N LYS A 171 -20.13 10.45 -25.89
CA LYS A 171 -19.90 11.34 -27.03
C LYS A 171 -18.68 12.23 -26.82
N HIS A 172 -18.53 12.77 -25.61
CA HIS A 172 -17.38 13.61 -25.27
C HIS A 172 -16.06 12.85 -25.43
N LEU A 173 -15.93 11.67 -24.84
CA LEU A 173 -14.68 10.89 -24.91
C LEU A 173 -14.42 10.33 -26.32
N ARG A 174 -15.44 9.89 -27.05
CA ARG A 174 -15.30 9.52 -28.47
C ARG A 174 -14.78 10.67 -29.33
N SER A 175 -15.21 11.90 -29.07
CA SER A 175 -14.68 13.09 -29.76
C SER A 175 -13.21 13.39 -29.45
N GLN A 176 -12.70 12.86 -28.33
CA GLN A 176 -11.28 12.93 -27.96
C GLN A 176 -10.46 11.74 -28.49
N GLY A 177 -11.08 10.88 -29.34
CA GLY A 177 -10.40 9.77 -30.02
C GLY A 177 -10.20 8.51 -29.16
N PHE A 178 -11.06 8.26 -28.17
CA PHE A 178 -11.07 7.00 -27.44
C PHE A 178 -11.94 5.96 -28.16
N THR A 179 -11.44 4.71 -28.19
CA THR A 179 -12.17 3.57 -28.76
C THR A 179 -13.17 2.99 -27.77
N ASP A 180 -14.14 2.23 -28.26
CA ASP A 180 -15.17 1.61 -27.41
C ASP A 180 -14.55 0.56 -26.46
N GLU A 181 -13.48 -0.15 -26.88
CA GLU A 181 -12.74 -1.08 -26.04
C GLU A 181 -12.06 -0.35 -24.87
N GLU A 182 -11.40 0.77 -25.15
CA GLU A 182 -10.79 1.62 -24.10
C GLU A 182 -11.87 2.13 -23.15
N LEU A 183 -12.97 2.63 -23.66
CA LEU A 183 -14.08 3.17 -22.86
C LEU A 183 -14.72 2.10 -21.98
N LYS A 184 -14.96 0.90 -22.51
CA LYS A 184 -15.47 -0.24 -21.73
C LYS A 184 -14.54 -0.63 -20.59
N ALA A 185 -13.21 -0.61 -20.82
CA ALA A 185 -12.22 -0.95 -19.81
C ALA A 185 -12.13 0.08 -18.67
N THR A 186 -12.64 1.31 -18.83
CA THR A 186 -12.64 2.35 -17.77
C THR A 186 -13.63 2.05 -16.65
N GLY A 187 -14.70 1.26 -16.91
CA GLY A 187 -15.81 1.07 -15.98
C GLY A 187 -16.74 2.28 -15.82
N MET A 188 -16.56 3.35 -16.63
CA MET A 188 -17.45 4.52 -16.67
C MET A 188 -18.69 4.29 -17.54
N PHE A 189 -18.71 3.20 -18.29
CA PHE A 189 -19.79 2.86 -19.23
C PHE A 189 -20.33 1.48 -18.91
N SER A 190 -21.61 1.30 -19.27
CA SER A 190 -22.28 0.01 -19.27
C SER A 190 -22.65 -0.36 -20.71
N GLU A 191 -22.80 -1.65 -21.01
CA GLU A 191 -23.13 -2.15 -22.32
C GLU A 191 -24.60 -2.62 -22.35
N GLY A 192 -25.38 -2.10 -23.30
CA GLY A 192 -26.77 -2.49 -23.53
C GLY A 192 -26.97 -2.97 -24.97
N ASN A 193 -28.23 -3.27 -25.33
CA ASN A 193 -28.58 -3.77 -26.65
C ASN A 193 -28.21 -2.82 -27.81
N ARG A 194 -28.00 -1.52 -27.52
CA ARG A 194 -27.65 -0.48 -28.49
C ARG A 194 -26.18 -0.04 -28.43
N GLY A 195 -25.33 -0.73 -27.65
CA GLY A 195 -23.94 -0.40 -27.44
C GLY A 195 -23.66 0.22 -26.07
N LEU A 196 -22.54 0.94 -25.95
CA LEU A 196 -22.14 1.58 -24.70
C LEU A 196 -23.03 2.78 -24.36
N TYR A 197 -23.27 2.96 -23.05
CA TYR A 197 -23.95 4.13 -22.51
C TYR A 197 -23.32 4.57 -21.19
N ASP A 198 -23.55 5.83 -20.79
CA ASP A 198 -23.00 6.42 -19.58
C ASP A 198 -23.54 5.70 -18.33
N ARG A 199 -22.64 5.15 -17.51
CA ARG A 199 -22.99 4.50 -16.25
C ARG A 199 -23.55 5.49 -15.23
N PHE A 200 -22.97 6.68 -15.17
CA PHE A 200 -23.35 7.74 -14.24
C PHE A 200 -24.25 8.75 -14.95
N ARG A 201 -25.49 8.91 -14.47
CA ARG A 201 -26.50 9.78 -15.07
C ARG A 201 -27.31 10.49 -13.99
N GLY A 202 -27.43 11.82 -14.06
CA GLY A 202 -28.17 12.62 -13.09
C GLY A 202 -27.62 12.51 -11.65
N ARG A 203 -26.32 12.39 -11.49
CA ARG A 203 -25.69 12.12 -10.19
C ARG A 203 -24.57 13.11 -9.86
N ILE A 204 -24.38 13.39 -8.57
CA ILE A 204 -23.14 14.04 -8.10
C ILE A 204 -22.00 13.03 -8.21
N ILE A 205 -20.84 13.51 -8.64
CA ILE A 205 -19.64 12.70 -8.89
C ILE A 205 -18.50 13.15 -7.99
N TRP A 206 -17.81 12.20 -7.36
CA TRP A 206 -16.55 12.37 -6.66
C TRP A 206 -15.47 11.58 -7.39
N PRO A 207 -14.37 12.23 -7.87
CA PRO A 207 -13.26 11.49 -8.46
C PRO A 207 -12.51 10.71 -7.37
N ILE A 208 -12.30 9.43 -7.59
CA ILE A 208 -11.48 8.58 -6.74
C ILE A 208 -10.09 8.58 -7.33
N ARG A 209 -9.09 8.97 -6.50
CA ARG A 209 -7.71 9.19 -6.96
C ARG A 209 -6.74 8.22 -6.30
N THR A 210 -5.66 7.90 -7.03
CA THR A 210 -4.49 7.23 -6.46
C THR A 210 -3.81 8.16 -5.45
N ILE A 211 -2.91 7.61 -4.65
CA ILE A 211 -2.06 8.40 -3.75
C ILE A 211 -1.23 9.46 -4.51
N ALA A 212 -0.94 9.23 -5.79
CA ALA A 212 -0.26 10.18 -6.67
C ALA A 212 -1.18 11.30 -7.20
N GLY A 213 -2.51 11.20 -6.99
CA GLY A 213 -3.50 12.19 -7.42
C GLY A 213 -4.12 11.89 -8.79
N GLU A 214 -3.84 10.73 -9.41
CA GLU A 214 -4.44 10.34 -10.68
C GLU A 214 -5.86 9.81 -10.46
N THR A 215 -6.82 10.24 -11.26
CA THR A 215 -8.19 9.73 -11.19
C THR A 215 -8.25 8.34 -11.80
N ILE A 216 -8.76 7.37 -11.03
CA ILE A 216 -8.87 5.95 -11.41
C ILE A 216 -10.30 5.42 -11.37
N GLY A 217 -11.23 6.21 -10.90
CA GLY A 217 -12.63 5.86 -10.79
C GLY A 217 -13.45 7.00 -10.23
N PHE A 218 -14.71 6.74 -10.03
CA PHE A 218 -15.68 7.72 -9.55
C PHE A 218 -16.64 7.09 -8.54
N GLY A 219 -16.99 7.86 -7.51
CA GLY A 219 -18.16 7.62 -6.69
C GLY A 219 -19.28 8.54 -7.14
N ALA A 220 -20.50 8.04 -7.16
CA ALA A 220 -21.68 8.79 -7.60
C ALA A 220 -22.82 8.67 -6.61
N ARG A 221 -23.53 9.78 -6.34
CA ARG A 221 -24.72 9.82 -5.49
C ARG A 221 -25.94 10.23 -6.29
N ARG A 222 -27.02 9.44 -6.13
CA ARG A 222 -28.33 9.70 -6.72
C ARG A 222 -28.92 11.03 -6.20
N LEU A 223 -29.52 11.80 -7.12
CA LEU A 223 -30.19 13.07 -6.81
C LEU A 223 -31.69 13.00 -7.05
N PHE A 224 -32.14 12.20 -8.01
CA PHE A 224 -33.51 12.19 -8.48
C PHE A 224 -34.21 10.89 -8.09
N ASP A 225 -35.51 10.96 -7.76
CA ASP A 225 -36.33 9.81 -7.32
C ASP A 225 -36.66 8.85 -8.45
N ASP A 226 -36.62 9.31 -9.70
CA ASP A 226 -36.81 8.49 -10.89
C ASP A 226 -35.59 7.62 -11.25
N ASP A 227 -34.43 7.87 -10.64
CA ASP A 227 -33.26 6.99 -10.71
C ASP A 227 -33.48 5.76 -9.81
N GLN A 228 -33.76 4.60 -10.45
CA GLN A 228 -33.98 3.34 -9.72
C GLN A 228 -32.71 2.67 -9.21
N GLY A 229 -31.53 3.19 -9.56
CA GLY A 229 -30.25 2.65 -9.10
C GLY A 229 -29.97 2.91 -7.61
N PRO A 230 -28.91 2.36 -7.06
CA PRO A 230 -28.54 2.50 -5.64
C PRO A 230 -28.27 3.97 -5.29
N LYS A 231 -28.47 4.35 -4.00
CA LYS A 231 -28.19 5.71 -3.48
C LYS A 231 -26.75 6.13 -3.79
N TYR A 232 -25.78 5.24 -3.60
CA TYR A 232 -24.39 5.41 -4.01
C TYR A 232 -24.01 4.35 -5.03
N LEU A 233 -23.35 4.78 -6.11
CA LEU A 233 -22.89 3.93 -7.20
C LEU A 233 -21.42 4.26 -7.48
N ASN A 234 -20.53 3.29 -7.32
CA ASN A 234 -19.12 3.46 -7.58
C ASN A 234 -18.70 2.80 -8.90
N THR A 235 -17.57 3.21 -9.46
CA THR A 235 -16.92 2.48 -10.55
C THR A 235 -16.75 1.01 -10.14
N PRO A 236 -17.03 0.04 -11.03
CA PRO A 236 -16.77 -1.39 -10.78
C PRO A 236 -15.26 -1.65 -10.70
N GLU A 237 -14.87 -2.86 -10.27
CA GLU A 237 -13.46 -3.28 -10.31
C GLU A 237 -12.93 -3.22 -11.76
N THR A 238 -11.79 -2.58 -11.95
CA THR A 238 -11.10 -2.47 -13.24
C THR A 238 -9.61 -2.74 -13.08
N GLN A 239 -8.85 -2.66 -14.16
CA GLN A 239 -7.38 -2.72 -14.10
C GLN A 239 -6.79 -1.56 -13.28
N LEU A 240 -7.43 -0.38 -13.29
CA LEU A 240 -6.98 0.81 -12.57
C LEU A 240 -7.53 0.88 -11.14
N TYR A 241 -8.75 0.40 -10.92
CA TYR A 241 -9.50 0.62 -9.70
C TYR A 241 -9.83 -0.68 -8.98
N LYS A 242 -9.29 -0.82 -7.77
CA LYS A 242 -9.60 -1.93 -6.85
C LYS A 242 -10.05 -1.36 -5.51
N LYS A 243 -11.32 -1.54 -5.15
CA LYS A 243 -11.94 -0.98 -3.94
C LYS A 243 -11.15 -1.28 -2.67
N SER A 244 -10.59 -2.48 -2.56
CA SER A 244 -9.82 -2.93 -1.40
C SER A 244 -8.42 -2.29 -1.27
N GLN A 245 -7.98 -1.52 -2.26
CA GLN A 245 -6.64 -0.92 -2.33
C GLN A 245 -6.68 0.61 -2.48
N VAL A 246 -7.84 1.24 -2.31
CA VAL A 246 -8.02 2.68 -2.51
C VAL A 246 -8.80 3.28 -1.35
N LEU A 247 -8.34 4.43 -0.87
CA LEU A 247 -9.05 5.27 0.10
C LEU A 247 -9.35 6.63 -0.56
N TYR A 248 -10.61 7.06 -0.52
CA TYR A 248 -11.00 8.38 -1.00
C TYR A 248 -10.38 9.47 -0.13
N GLY A 249 -9.82 10.49 -0.76
CA GLY A 249 -9.16 11.61 -0.10
C GLY A 249 -7.69 11.34 0.28
N ILE A 250 -7.13 10.16 -0.04
CA ILE A 250 -5.74 9.80 0.31
C ILE A 250 -4.72 10.74 -0.36
N ASP A 251 -4.99 11.18 -1.58
CA ASP A 251 -4.17 12.15 -2.32
C ASP A 251 -4.02 13.48 -1.58
N LEU A 252 -5.09 13.93 -0.92
CA LEU A 252 -5.13 15.16 -0.12
C LEU A 252 -4.57 14.95 1.29
N ALA A 253 -4.79 13.77 1.89
CA ALA A 253 -4.46 13.48 3.28
C ALA A 253 -3.01 13.04 3.51
N LYS A 254 -2.35 12.43 2.52
CA LYS A 254 -1.06 11.73 2.65
C LYS A 254 0.02 12.54 3.36
N ARG A 255 0.18 13.82 3.02
CA ARG A 255 1.21 14.70 3.58
C ARG A 255 1.02 14.91 5.08
N ASP A 256 -0.22 15.21 5.48
CA ASP A 256 -0.54 15.46 6.87
C ASP A 256 -0.57 14.16 7.68
N MET A 257 -1.02 13.04 7.11
CA MET A 257 -0.91 11.71 7.72
C MET A 257 0.53 11.35 8.07
N THR A 258 1.46 11.53 7.13
CA THR A 258 2.89 11.27 7.36
C THR A 258 3.48 12.20 8.44
N LYS A 259 3.10 13.49 8.43
CA LYS A 259 3.59 14.49 9.37
C LYS A 259 3.08 14.27 10.78
N THR A 260 1.77 14.01 10.94
CA THR A 260 1.11 13.87 12.25
C THR A 260 1.10 12.43 12.75
N LYS A 261 1.38 11.46 11.88
CA LYS A 261 1.23 10.01 12.13
C LYS A 261 -0.20 9.63 12.55
N GLN A 262 -1.17 10.39 12.09
CA GLN A 262 -2.58 10.19 12.42
C GLN A 262 -3.38 10.00 11.13
N VAL A 263 -4.35 9.09 11.16
CA VAL A 263 -5.36 8.94 10.13
C VAL A 263 -6.75 8.89 10.77
N VAL A 264 -7.70 9.56 10.14
CA VAL A 264 -9.12 9.51 10.52
C VAL A 264 -9.87 8.79 9.41
N ILE A 265 -10.50 7.67 9.74
CA ILE A 265 -11.31 6.88 8.81
C ILE A 265 -12.76 7.26 9.01
N VAL A 266 -13.37 7.82 7.99
CA VAL A 266 -14.81 8.20 7.98
C VAL A 266 -15.57 7.32 6.98
N GLU A 267 -16.92 7.38 6.98
CA GLU A 267 -17.73 6.46 6.18
C GLU A 267 -17.85 6.85 4.72
N GLY A 268 -18.00 8.14 4.41
CA GLY A 268 -18.36 8.59 3.06
C GLY A 268 -17.60 9.79 2.49
N TYR A 269 -17.92 10.12 1.24
CA TYR A 269 -17.31 11.23 0.50
C TYR A 269 -17.56 12.58 1.16
N THR A 270 -18.81 12.82 1.59
CA THR A 270 -19.24 14.05 2.29
C THR A 270 -18.56 14.22 3.63
N ASP A 271 -18.30 13.13 4.33
CA ASP A 271 -17.65 13.15 5.64
C ASP A 271 -16.17 13.51 5.52
N VAL A 272 -15.48 12.98 4.49
CA VAL A 272 -14.10 13.40 4.17
C VAL A 272 -14.08 14.90 3.87
N MET A 273 -15.00 15.39 3.04
CA MET A 273 -15.08 16.82 2.71
C MET A 273 -15.30 17.66 3.97
N ALA A 274 -16.26 17.28 4.81
CA ALA A 274 -16.59 17.99 6.03
C ALA A 274 -15.41 17.98 7.04
N ALA A 275 -14.76 16.84 7.24
CA ALA A 275 -13.60 16.70 8.11
C ALA A 275 -12.44 17.60 7.65
N HIS A 276 -12.10 17.57 6.35
CA HIS A 276 -11.04 18.42 5.78
C HIS A 276 -11.35 19.93 5.91
N LEU A 277 -12.62 20.34 5.72
CA LEU A 277 -13.03 21.72 5.89
C LEU A 277 -12.99 22.15 7.36
N ALA A 278 -13.27 21.21 8.28
CA ALA A 278 -13.13 21.43 9.72
C ALA A 278 -11.66 21.44 10.21
N GLY A 279 -10.68 21.19 9.31
CA GLY A 279 -9.26 21.17 9.65
C GLY A 279 -8.69 19.79 9.99
N ILE A 280 -9.49 18.71 9.86
CA ILE A 280 -9.04 17.32 10.03
C ILE A 280 -8.57 16.82 8.64
N THR A 281 -7.39 17.27 8.21
CA THR A 281 -6.85 17.03 6.86
C THR A 281 -6.30 15.61 6.67
N THR A 282 -6.33 14.78 7.70
CA THR A 282 -5.93 13.36 7.68
C THR A 282 -7.11 12.40 7.46
N ALA A 283 -8.31 12.95 7.17
CA ALA A 283 -9.52 12.15 6.97
C ALA A 283 -9.54 11.49 5.59
N VAL A 284 -9.90 10.19 5.57
CA VAL A 284 -10.08 9.36 4.37
C VAL A 284 -11.29 8.44 4.54
N ALA A 285 -11.85 7.94 3.43
CA ALA A 285 -12.97 6.98 3.48
C ALA A 285 -12.72 5.79 2.56
N THR A 286 -13.37 4.66 2.88
CA THR A 286 -13.44 3.53 1.95
C THR A 286 -14.47 3.80 0.84
N CYS A 287 -14.28 3.18 -0.32
CA CYS A 287 -15.14 3.39 -1.48
C CYS A 287 -16.27 2.35 -1.54
N GLY A 288 -17.15 2.31 -0.53
CA GLY A 288 -18.28 1.38 -0.46
C GLY A 288 -17.88 -0.08 -0.20
N THR A 289 -16.84 -0.28 0.58
CA THR A 289 -16.41 -1.59 1.07
C THR A 289 -15.96 -1.49 2.53
N ALA A 290 -15.93 -2.60 3.25
CA ALA A 290 -15.37 -2.62 4.60
C ALA A 290 -13.87 -2.26 4.60
N PHE A 291 -13.41 -1.62 5.68
CA PHE A 291 -11.99 -1.34 5.89
C PHE A 291 -11.24 -2.67 6.12
N GLY A 292 -10.44 -3.08 5.16
CA GLY A 292 -9.83 -4.41 5.11
C GLY A 292 -8.30 -4.39 4.94
N PRO A 293 -7.68 -5.58 4.71
CA PRO A 293 -6.23 -5.77 4.70
C PRO A 293 -5.45 -4.86 3.76
N GLY A 294 -6.00 -4.56 2.57
CA GLY A 294 -5.37 -3.65 1.60
C GLY A 294 -5.28 -2.22 2.11
N HIS A 295 -6.38 -1.72 2.71
CA HIS A 295 -6.42 -0.40 3.33
C HIS A 295 -5.46 -0.30 4.52
N ILE A 296 -5.41 -1.36 5.36
CA ILE A 296 -4.50 -1.45 6.50
C ILE A 296 -3.05 -1.32 6.06
N LYS A 297 -2.64 -2.07 5.02
CA LYS A 297 -1.28 -1.99 4.47
C LYS A 297 -0.93 -0.57 4.02
N MET A 298 -1.86 0.11 3.34
CA MET A 298 -1.68 1.48 2.88
C MET A 298 -1.50 2.45 4.06
N VAL A 299 -2.41 2.42 5.03
CA VAL A 299 -2.37 3.31 6.20
C VAL A 299 -1.09 3.10 7.02
N ARG A 300 -0.72 1.84 7.32
CA ARG A 300 0.49 1.50 8.08
C ARG A 300 1.75 2.10 7.47
N ARG A 301 1.89 2.05 6.14
CA ARG A 301 3.03 2.64 5.42
C ARG A 301 3.08 4.15 5.55
N MET A 302 1.90 4.82 5.51
CA MET A 302 1.82 6.27 5.57
C MET A 302 2.11 6.83 6.97
N ILE A 303 1.62 6.19 8.03
CA ILE A 303 1.83 6.65 9.41
C ILE A 303 3.10 6.09 10.06
N THR A 304 3.89 5.29 9.34
CA THR A 304 5.07 4.58 9.87
C THR A 304 4.72 3.78 11.13
N ASP A 305 3.88 2.76 10.96
CA ASP A 305 3.37 1.91 12.04
C ASP A 305 4.46 0.94 12.57
N ASP A 306 5.51 1.52 13.13
CA ASP A 306 6.72 0.84 13.66
C ASP A 306 6.80 0.84 15.20
N GLY A 307 5.72 1.22 15.87
CA GLY A 307 5.69 1.39 17.33
C GLY A 307 6.24 2.73 17.83
N SER A 308 6.70 3.64 16.95
CA SER A 308 7.18 4.97 17.34
C SER A 308 6.06 5.98 17.62
N GLY A 309 4.83 5.49 17.82
CA GLY A 309 3.62 6.29 17.96
C GLY A 309 2.92 6.44 16.59
N GLY A 310 1.62 6.46 16.63
CA GLY A 310 0.72 6.63 15.49
C GLY A 310 -0.70 6.38 15.96
N GLU A 311 -1.66 7.06 15.35
CA GLU A 311 -3.06 6.98 15.74
C GLU A 311 -3.94 6.69 14.53
N ILE A 312 -4.83 5.72 14.69
CA ILE A 312 -5.88 5.40 13.73
C ILE A 312 -7.21 5.64 14.42
N ILE A 313 -7.97 6.59 13.92
CA ILE A 313 -9.24 7.01 14.52
C ILE A 313 -10.36 6.64 13.56
N PHE A 314 -11.20 5.71 13.94
CA PHE A 314 -12.42 5.38 13.22
C PHE A 314 -13.56 6.27 13.70
N THR A 315 -14.26 6.89 12.77
CA THR A 315 -15.54 7.56 13.07
C THR A 315 -16.67 6.70 12.56
N PHE A 316 -17.64 6.48 13.40
CA PHE A 316 -18.84 5.71 13.05
C PHE A 316 -20.08 6.51 13.44
N ASP A 317 -21.14 6.31 12.68
CA ASP A 317 -22.46 6.75 13.07
C ASP A 317 -22.86 6.06 14.39
N GLY A 318 -23.52 6.77 15.29
CA GLY A 318 -23.89 6.23 16.60
C GLY A 318 -25.00 5.16 16.56
N ASP A 319 -25.30 4.61 15.39
CA ASP A 319 -26.34 3.61 15.18
C ASP A 319 -25.81 2.16 15.28
N ALA A 320 -26.70 1.18 15.11
CA ALA A 320 -26.36 -0.24 15.16
C ALA A 320 -25.42 -0.68 14.02
N ALA A 321 -25.47 -0.02 12.86
CA ALA A 321 -24.60 -0.31 11.73
C ALA A 321 -23.18 0.18 12.02
N GLY A 322 -23.01 1.40 12.54
CA GLY A 322 -21.74 1.95 12.99
C GLY A 322 -21.10 1.11 14.10
N GLN A 323 -21.89 0.62 15.08
CA GLN A 323 -21.39 -0.31 16.10
C GLN A 323 -20.86 -1.63 15.47
N LYS A 324 -21.55 -2.17 14.48
CA LYS A 324 -21.11 -3.36 13.74
C LYS A 324 -19.82 -3.09 12.96
N ALA A 325 -19.72 -1.92 12.32
CA ALA A 325 -18.52 -1.49 11.61
C ALA A 325 -17.33 -1.32 12.57
N ALA A 326 -17.54 -0.74 13.76
CA ALA A 326 -16.53 -0.64 14.80
C ALA A 326 -16.02 -2.00 15.27
N MET A 327 -16.90 -2.97 15.44
CA MET A 327 -16.53 -4.35 15.80
C MET A 327 -15.79 -5.06 14.67
N ALA A 328 -16.11 -4.79 13.40
CA ALA A 328 -15.34 -5.29 12.26
C ALA A 328 -13.94 -4.66 12.22
N ALA A 329 -13.82 -3.36 12.43
CA ALA A 329 -12.53 -2.68 12.55
C ALA A 329 -11.69 -3.24 13.70
N PHE A 330 -12.31 -3.57 14.84
CA PHE A 330 -11.66 -4.24 15.96
C PHE A 330 -11.04 -5.61 15.59
N GLN A 331 -11.69 -6.41 14.75
CA GLN A 331 -11.12 -7.68 14.28
C GLN A 331 -9.85 -7.47 13.46
N GLU A 332 -9.76 -6.37 12.74
CA GLU A 332 -8.59 -5.99 11.94
C GLU A 332 -7.50 -5.25 12.77
N ASP A 333 -7.83 -4.73 13.95
CA ASP A 333 -6.92 -3.99 14.86
C ASP A 333 -5.64 -4.76 15.18
N GLN A 334 -5.74 -6.09 15.27
CA GLN A 334 -4.60 -6.97 15.48
C GLN A 334 -3.46 -6.80 14.46
N ARG A 335 -3.72 -6.17 13.32
CA ARG A 335 -2.75 -5.93 12.26
C ARG A 335 -1.97 -4.63 12.42
N PHE A 336 -2.45 -3.71 13.28
CA PHE A 336 -1.76 -2.46 13.58
C PHE A 336 -0.82 -2.60 14.79
N VAL A 337 0.24 -1.78 14.78
CA VAL A 337 1.09 -1.51 15.95
C VAL A 337 0.71 -0.16 16.55
N ALA A 338 0.24 0.77 15.72
CA ALA A 338 -0.32 2.07 16.12
C ALA A 338 -1.53 1.89 17.02
N GLN A 339 -1.79 2.89 17.86
CA GLN A 339 -2.97 2.91 18.74
C GLN A 339 -4.23 3.18 17.92
N THR A 340 -5.26 2.39 18.15
CA THR A 340 -6.55 2.52 17.48
C THR A 340 -7.60 3.11 18.41
N PHE A 341 -8.35 4.05 17.88
CA PHE A 341 -9.39 4.79 18.58
C PHE A 341 -10.70 4.75 17.80
N VAL A 342 -11.78 5.03 18.49
CA VAL A 342 -13.10 5.29 17.93
C VAL A 342 -13.61 6.64 18.41
N ALA A 343 -14.21 7.39 17.50
CA ALA A 343 -14.91 8.62 17.77
C ALA A 343 -16.36 8.46 17.32
N VAL A 344 -17.32 8.52 18.26
CA VAL A 344 -18.75 8.41 17.99
C VAL A 344 -19.40 9.72 18.35
N ALA A 345 -20.12 10.31 17.39
CA ALA A 345 -20.83 11.54 17.64
C ALA A 345 -22.08 11.29 18.50
N GLU A 346 -22.36 12.23 19.39
CA GLU A 346 -23.62 12.24 20.14
C GLU A 346 -24.79 12.33 19.15
N ASN A 347 -25.86 11.60 19.42
CA ASN A 347 -27.08 11.53 18.61
C ASN A 347 -26.94 10.94 17.20
N GLY A 348 -25.91 10.14 16.94
CA GLY A 348 -25.78 9.41 15.68
C GLY A 348 -25.57 10.28 14.43
N MET A 349 -25.06 11.51 14.59
CA MET A 349 -24.74 12.39 13.46
C MET A 349 -23.42 11.96 12.81
N ASP A 350 -23.39 11.93 11.48
CA ASP A 350 -22.15 11.82 10.76
C ASP A 350 -21.30 13.13 10.82
N PRO A 351 -20.02 13.11 10.46
CA PRO A 351 -19.17 14.32 10.47
C PRO A 351 -19.70 15.46 9.59
N CYS A 352 -20.42 15.16 8.50
CA CYS A 352 -21.02 16.16 7.63
C CYS A 352 -22.19 16.86 8.31
N ASP A 353 -23.12 16.09 8.88
CA ASP A 353 -24.26 16.64 9.61
C ASP A 353 -23.82 17.36 10.89
N LEU A 354 -22.81 16.84 11.59
CA LEU A 354 -22.24 17.48 12.78
C LEU A 354 -21.64 18.86 12.43
N ARG A 355 -20.90 18.95 11.32
CA ARG A 355 -20.35 20.20 10.82
C ARG A 355 -21.45 21.20 10.45
N LEU A 356 -22.48 20.72 9.77
CA LEU A 356 -23.59 21.55 9.29
C LEU A 356 -24.37 22.17 10.48
N HIS A 357 -24.64 21.39 11.53
CA HIS A 357 -25.50 21.82 12.63
C HIS A 357 -24.75 22.47 13.78
N LYS A 358 -23.50 22.06 14.04
CA LYS A 358 -22.72 22.51 15.21
C LYS A 358 -21.37 23.17 14.84
N GLY A 359 -21.05 23.22 13.54
CA GLY A 359 -19.86 23.90 13.01
C GLY A 359 -18.56 23.09 13.11
N ASP A 360 -17.48 23.66 12.55
CA ASP A 360 -16.17 23.00 12.42
C ASP A 360 -15.54 22.62 13.78
N ALA A 361 -15.80 23.40 14.83
CA ALA A 361 -15.30 23.13 16.18
C ALA A 361 -15.85 21.81 16.73
N ALA A 362 -17.13 21.48 16.45
CA ALA A 362 -17.74 20.24 16.89
C ALA A 362 -17.09 19.01 16.26
N VAL A 363 -16.73 19.07 14.97
CA VAL A 363 -16.02 17.98 14.30
C VAL A 363 -14.62 17.78 14.90
N ARG A 364 -13.91 18.87 15.19
CA ARG A 364 -12.61 18.77 15.89
C ARG A 364 -12.75 18.19 17.28
N SER A 365 -13.79 18.58 18.03
CA SER A 365 -14.07 18.04 19.36
C SER A 365 -14.41 16.55 19.32
N LEU A 366 -15.16 16.10 18.31
CA LEU A 366 -15.44 14.67 18.09
C LEU A 366 -14.14 13.87 17.99
N ILE A 367 -13.20 14.31 17.16
CA ILE A 367 -11.91 13.61 17.01
C ILE A 367 -11.05 13.71 18.27
N ALA A 368 -11.10 14.83 18.97
CA ALA A 368 -10.37 15.01 20.24
C ALA A 368 -10.92 14.13 21.38
N SER A 369 -12.23 13.87 21.40
CA SER A 369 -12.89 13.02 22.41
C SER A 369 -12.85 11.52 22.10
N ARG A 370 -12.00 11.10 21.12
CA ARG A 370 -11.83 9.69 20.76
C ARG A 370 -11.50 8.80 21.95
N ARG A 371 -12.03 7.59 21.93
CA ARG A 371 -11.80 6.57 22.97
C ARG A 371 -11.01 5.39 22.40
N PRO A 372 -10.18 4.70 23.20
CA PRO A 372 -9.53 3.47 22.76
C PRO A 372 -10.54 2.45 22.21
N LEU A 373 -10.22 1.84 21.06
CA LEU A 373 -11.13 0.90 20.38
C LEU A 373 -11.42 -0.34 21.24
N PHE A 374 -10.44 -0.80 22.03
CA PHE A 374 -10.65 -1.90 22.99
C PHE A 374 -11.69 -1.55 24.06
N GLU A 375 -11.63 -0.34 24.60
CA GLU A 375 -12.60 0.13 25.59
C GLU A 375 -14.01 0.17 25.03
N PHE A 376 -14.15 0.74 23.83
CA PHE A 376 -15.42 0.77 23.11
C PHE A 376 -15.97 -0.64 22.84
N ALA A 377 -15.12 -1.57 22.38
CA ALA A 377 -15.51 -2.95 22.10
C ALA A 377 -15.99 -3.69 23.37
N ILE A 378 -15.30 -3.48 24.50
CA ILE A 378 -15.71 -4.04 25.80
C ILE A 378 -17.06 -3.46 26.22
N ASP A 379 -17.20 -2.13 26.26
CA ASP A 379 -18.45 -1.46 26.70
C ASP A 379 -19.63 -1.87 25.79
N SER A 380 -19.44 -1.88 24.47
CA SER A 380 -20.45 -2.30 23.49
C SER A 380 -20.85 -3.78 23.63
N THR A 381 -19.93 -4.62 24.11
CA THR A 381 -20.22 -6.03 24.37
C THR A 381 -20.97 -6.20 25.69
N LEU A 382 -20.54 -5.50 26.74
CA LEU A 382 -21.21 -5.52 28.05
C LEU A 382 -22.66 -5.05 27.96
N ALA A 383 -22.94 -4.02 27.16
CA ALA A 383 -24.28 -3.48 26.96
C ALA A 383 -25.34 -4.49 26.44
N LYS A 384 -24.89 -5.65 25.91
CA LYS A 384 -25.80 -6.70 25.42
C LYS A 384 -26.28 -7.66 26.47
N TYR A 385 -25.74 -7.59 27.70
CA TYR A 385 -26.03 -8.51 28.79
C TYR A 385 -26.68 -7.81 29.94
N ASP A 386 -27.58 -8.53 30.65
CA ASP A 386 -28.17 -8.04 31.91
C ASP A 386 -27.17 -8.24 33.07
N LEU A 387 -26.44 -7.18 33.38
CA LEU A 387 -25.44 -7.21 34.45
C LEU A 387 -26.05 -7.17 35.87
N ALA A 388 -27.37 -7.05 36.02
CA ALA A 388 -28.04 -7.15 37.31
C ALA A 388 -28.09 -8.61 37.79
N THR A 389 -28.07 -9.60 36.85
CA THR A 389 -28.09 -11.04 37.15
C THR A 389 -26.69 -11.63 37.21
N LEU A 390 -26.48 -12.66 38.03
CA LEU A 390 -25.20 -13.36 38.11
C LEU A 390 -24.87 -14.09 36.77
N GLU A 391 -25.87 -14.71 36.17
CA GLU A 391 -25.78 -15.41 34.88
C GLU A 391 -25.37 -14.44 33.77
N GLY A 392 -25.99 -13.24 33.71
CA GLY A 392 -25.67 -12.19 32.76
C GLY A 392 -24.22 -11.72 32.89
N ARG A 393 -23.72 -11.53 34.13
CA ARG A 393 -22.31 -11.16 34.40
C ARG A 393 -21.33 -12.25 33.92
N VAL A 394 -21.63 -13.52 34.17
CA VAL A 394 -20.78 -14.65 33.73
C VAL A 394 -20.79 -14.76 32.21
N LEU A 395 -21.94 -14.59 31.56
CA LEU A 395 -22.03 -14.59 30.10
C LEU A 395 -21.26 -13.38 29.52
N ALA A 396 -21.39 -12.20 30.07
CA ALA A 396 -20.65 -11.01 29.71
C ALA A 396 -19.13 -11.24 29.83
N MET A 397 -18.66 -11.81 30.94
CA MET A 397 -17.26 -12.16 31.16
C MET A 397 -16.73 -13.07 30.05
N ARG A 398 -17.46 -14.12 29.70
CA ARG A 398 -17.05 -15.04 28.61
C ARG A 398 -16.99 -14.34 27.25
N ALA A 399 -17.91 -13.43 26.99
CA ALA A 399 -17.96 -12.69 25.72
C ALA A 399 -16.82 -11.65 25.57
N ILE A 400 -16.37 -11.02 26.66
CA ILE A 400 -15.31 -10.02 26.63
C ILE A 400 -13.89 -10.63 26.81
N ALA A 401 -13.78 -11.83 27.38
CA ALA A 401 -12.49 -12.49 27.58
C ALA A 401 -11.64 -12.59 26.28
N PRO A 402 -12.20 -12.93 25.10
CA PRO A 402 -11.45 -12.90 23.84
C PRO A 402 -10.98 -11.51 23.42
N ILE A 403 -11.75 -10.45 23.74
CA ILE A 403 -11.40 -9.08 23.45
C ILE A 403 -10.17 -8.68 24.26
N ILE A 404 -10.18 -8.94 25.56
CA ILE A 404 -9.04 -8.66 26.46
C ILE A 404 -7.83 -9.53 26.09
N ALA A 405 -8.04 -10.78 25.73
CA ALA A 405 -6.99 -11.69 25.27
C ALA A 405 -6.25 -11.14 24.03
N GLY A 406 -6.96 -10.41 23.17
CA GLY A 406 -6.43 -9.76 21.98
C GLY A 406 -5.55 -8.52 22.25
N ILE A 407 -5.55 -7.95 23.45
CA ILE A 407 -4.71 -6.80 23.79
C ILE A 407 -3.24 -7.22 23.76
N LYS A 408 -2.45 -6.66 22.83
CA LYS A 408 -1.03 -7.02 22.61
C LYS A 408 -0.13 -6.47 23.71
N ASP A 409 -0.47 -5.28 24.21
CA ASP A 409 0.30 -4.60 25.26
C ASP A 409 0.16 -5.40 26.57
N ARG A 410 1.31 -5.83 27.10
CA ARG A 410 1.41 -6.66 28.30
C ARG A 410 1.04 -5.89 29.58
N ASP A 411 1.21 -4.58 29.58
CA ASP A 411 0.95 -3.73 30.73
C ASP A 411 -0.51 -3.26 30.75
N LEU A 412 -1.10 -3.01 29.59
CA LEU A 412 -2.52 -2.63 29.45
C LEU A 412 -3.47 -3.79 29.74
N ARG A 413 -3.13 -5.02 29.35
CA ARG A 413 -4.02 -6.18 29.53
C ARG A 413 -4.44 -6.40 30.99
N PRO A 414 -3.52 -6.41 32.00
CA PRO A 414 -3.91 -6.50 33.41
C PRO A 414 -4.76 -5.32 33.90
N ALA A 415 -4.54 -4.14 33.35
CA ALA A 415 -5.33 -2.96 33.69
C ALA A 415 -6.79 -3.12 33.22
N TYR A 416 -7.01 -3.61 31.99
CA TYR A 416 -8.35 -3.91 31.50
C TYR A 416 -9.02 -5.05 32.27
N MET A 417 -8.29 -6.11 32.66
CA MET A 417 -8.84 -7.18 33.50
C MET A 417 -9.34 -6.64 34.85
N ARG A 418 -8.57 -5.75 35.51
CA ARG A 418 -9.02 -5.09 36.78
C ARG A 418 -10.24 -4.19 36.56
N LYS A 419 -10.25 -3.39 35.48
CA LYS A 419 -11.41 -2.53 35.16
C LYS A 419 -12.68 -3.36 34.99
N VAL A 420 -12.61 -4.45 34.23
CA VAL A 420 -13.73 -5.34 33.94
C VAL A 420 -14.17 -6.13 35.17
N SER A 421 -13.25 -6.59 36.04
CA SER A 421 -13.56 -7.22 37.32
C SER A 421 -14.41 -6.28 38.16
N GLY A 422 -14.06 -4.99 38.28
CA GLY A 422 -14.85 -3.99 38.96
C GLY A 422 -16.23 -3.73 38.33
N GLN A 423 -16.33 -3.67 37.00
CA GLN A 423 -17.59 -3.45 36.27
C GLN A 423 -18.57 -4.62 36.41
N LEU A 424 -18.06 -5.85 36.39
CA LEU A 424 -18.89 -7.07 36.54
C LEU A 424 -19.14 -7.48 37.99
N GLY A 425 -18.36 -6.95 38.94
CA GLY A 425 -18.42 -7.40 40.35
C GLY A 425 -18.04 -8.89 40.48
N LEU A 426 -17.05 -9.36 39.67
CA LEU A 426 -16.49 -10.69 39.73
C LEU A 426 -15.03 -10.62 40.19
N GLU A 427 -14.55 -11.71 40.80
CA GLU A 427 -13.17 -11.79 41.25
C GLU A 427 -12.17 -11.71 40.09
N LEU A 428 -11.05 -11.01 40.32
CA LEU A 428 -10.00 -10.85 39.28
C LEU A 428 -9.48 -12.17 38.74
N ASP A 429 -9.36 -13.17 39.62
CA ASP A 429 -8.89 -14.53 39.24
C ASP A 429 -9.84 -15.23 38.26
N GLU A 430 -11.13 -14.96 38.34
CA GLU A 430 -12.11 -15.51 37.38
C GLU A 430 -11.93 -14.89 36.00
N ILE A 431 -11.74 -13.57 35.95
CA ILE A 431 -11.44 -12.86 34.70
C ILE A 431 -10.11 -13.35 34.11
N GLN A 432 -9.07 -13.50 34.92
CA GLN A 432 -7.77 -14.00 34.47
C GLN A 432 -7.86 -15.40 33.86
N ARG A 433 -8.60 -16.32 34.51
CA ARG A 433 -8.84 -17.68 33.99
C ARG A 433 -9.59 -17.65 32.66
N ALA A 434 -10.63 -16.83 32.56
CA ALA A 434 -11.40 -16.68 31.31
C ALA A 434 -10.55 -16.12 30.17
N VAL A 435 -9.72 -15.12 30.42
CA VAL A 435 -8.80 -14.52 29.44
C VAL A 435 -7.71 -15.51 29.02
N ALA A 436 -7.11 -16.25 29.97
CA ALA A 436 -6.12 -17.28 29.70
C ALA A 436 -6.72 -18.43 28.85
N TYR A 437 -7.96 -18.85 29.15
CA TYR A 437 -8.67 -19.82 28.36
C TYR A 437 -8.88 -19.34 26.92
N ALA A 438 -9.32 -18.09 26.72
CA ALA A 438 -9.50 -17.50 25.38
C ALA A 438 -8.20 -17.38 24.60
N GLN A 439 -7.06 -17.10 25.26
CA GLN A 439 -5.73 -17.07 24.62
C GLN A 439 -5.30 -18.46 24.09
N ASN A 440 -5.59 -19.50 24.84
CA ASN A 440 -5.19 -20.87 24.49
C ASN A 440 -6.14 -21.52 23.45
N HIS A 441 -7.36 -20.97 23.28
CA HIS A 441 -8.39 -21.52 22.39
C HIS A 441 -8.93 -20.47 21.38
N PRO A 442 -8.10 -19.87 20.54
CA PRO A 442 -8.50 -18.73 19.68
C PRO A 442 -9.55 -19.09 18.60
N LYS A 443 -9.69 -20.37 18.23
CA LYS A 443 -10.70 -20.81 17.25
C LYS A 443 -12.11 -20.95 17.87
N LEU A 444 -12.21 -21.36 19.12
CA LEU A 444 -13.50 -21.50 19.82
C LEU A 444 -14.10 -20.13 20.20
N SER A 445 -13.24 -19.15 20.51
CA SER A 445 -13.67 -17.80 20.86
C SER A 445 -14.23 -17.00 19.68
N ARG A 446 -13.85 -17.33 18.44
CA ARG A 446 -14.41 -16.69 17.23
C ARG A 446 -15.83 -17.15 16.89
N SER A 447 -16.17 -18.43 17.09
CA SER A 447 -17.51 -18.94 16.83
C SER A 447 -18.57 -18.44 17.82
N GLN A 448 -18.18 -18.17 19.07
CA GLN A 448 -19.08 -17.64 20.10
C GLN A 448 -19.43 -16.15 19.93
N GLN A 449 -18.66 -15.39 19.17
CA GLN A 449 -18.94 -13.96 18.85
C GLN A 449 -20.01 -13.78 17.75
N THR A 450 -20.30 -14.83 16.97
CA THR A 450 -21.27 -14.77 15.87
C THR A 450 -22.67 -15.26 16.25
N GLU A 451 -22.84 -15.93 17.38
CA GLU A 451 -24.16 -16.32 17.90
C GLU A 451 -24.57 -15.39 19.04
N ALA A 452 -25.35 -14.36 18.71
CA ALA A 452 -26.13 -13.66 19.73
C ALA A 452 -27.16 -14.64 20.31
N PRO A 453 -27.28 -14.80 21.63
CA PRO A 453 -28.36 -15.61 22.21
C PRO A 453 -29.70 -14.99 21.79
N ALA A 454 -30.56 -15.81 21.21
CA ALA A 454 -31.95 -15.46 20.95
C ALA A 454 -32.53 -14.89 22.23
N ALA A 455 -33.20 -13.73 22.15
CA ALA A 455 -33.83 -13.06 23.28
C ALA A 455 -34.64 -14.07 24.09
N ALA A 456 -34.32 -14.19 25.37
CA ALA A 456 -35.08 -15.00 26.29
C ALA A 456 -36.55 -14.53 26.26
N PRO A 457 -37.55 -15.44 26.26
CA PRO A 457 -38.94 -15.06 26.24
C PRO A 457 -39.22 -14.22 27.50
N ARG A 458 -39.79 -13.02 27.32
CA ARG A 458 -40.35 -12.23 28.40
C ARG A 458 -41.42 -13.04 29.07
N TYR A 459 -41.22 -13.37 30.32
CA TYR A 459 -42.27 -13.85 31.20
C TYR A 459 -43.27 -12.71 31.40
N GLU A 460 -44.41 -12.75 30.69
CA GLU A 460 -45.58 -11.95 31.01
C GLU A 460 -46.14 -12.45 32.35
N ARG A 461 -46.24 -11.57 33.34
CA ARG A 461 -46.96 -11.83 34.56
C ARG A 461 -48.43 -12.04 34.21
N LEU A 462 -48.90 -13.25 34.41
CA LEU A 462 -50.33 -13.55 34.44
C LEU A 462 -50.98 -12.75 35.57
N ASN A 463 -51.80 -11.75 35.22
CA ASN A 463 -52.82 -11.20 36.10
C ASN A 463 -54.15 -11.70 35.56
N GLU A 464 -54.75 -12.63 36.28
CA GLU A 464 -56.12 -13.10 36.08
C GLU A 464 -57.13 -12.02 36.45
N GLY A 465 -58.21 -11.87 35.60
CA GLY A 465 -59.43 -11.18 35.92
C GLY A 465 -60.36 -11.12 34.70
N PRO A 466 -61.68 -11.24 34.83
CA PRO A 466 -62.47 -12.17 34.03
C PRO A 466 -63.30 -11.56 32.88
N GLN A 467 -63.57 -12.42 31.91
CA GLN A 467 -64.69 -12.55 30.97
C GLN A 467 -65.59 -11.36 30.58
N GLY A 468 -65.72 -11.13 29.28
CA GLY A 468 -66.83 -10.38 28.64
C GLY A 468 -66.84 -10.57 27.13
N VAL A 469 -67.95 -11.02 26.59
CA VAL A 469 -68.32 -11.56 25.28
C VAL A 469 -68.45 -10.48 24.17
N PRO A 470 -68.68 -10.79 22.90
CA PRO A 470 -68.15 -10.07 21.71
C PRO A 470 -69.16 -9.10 21.08
N GLY A 471 -68.65 -8.21 20.27
CA GLY A 471 -69.48 -7.34 19.39
C GLY A 471 -68.66 -6.67 18.28
N THR A 472 -69.14 -6.86 17.09
CA THR A 472 -68.78 -6.49 15.74
C THR A 472 -68.52 -4.99 15.43
N PRO A 473 -68.30 -4.59 14.16
CA PRO A 473 -67.13 -3.82 13.73
C PRO A 473 -67.48 -2.36 13.35
N GLY A 474 -66.45 -1.51 13.22
CA GLY A 474 -66.73 -0.17 12.69
C GLY A 474 -65.48 0.72 12.48
N TYR A 475 -65.22 0.90 11.23
CA TYR A 475 -64.73 2.10 10.51
C TYR A 475 -63.73 3.13 11.10
N ALA A 476 -62.69 3.37 10.33
CA ALA A 476 -62.14 4.64 9.80
C ALA A 476 -61.24 5.53 10.69
N GLY A 477 -60.03 5.72 10.17
CA GLY A 477 -59.46 7.04 9.92
C GLY A 477 -58.55 7.63 11.00
N ALA A 478 -57.28 7.68 10.68
CA ALA A 478 -56.53 8.93 10.67
C ALA A 478 -55.02 8.68 10.47
N GLN A 479 -54.49 9.47 9.59
CA GLN A 479 -53.11 9.60 9.13
C GLN A 479 -52.13 9.90 10.30
N GLY A 480 -51.00 9.23 10.30
CA GLY A 480 -49.85 9.59 11.09
C GLY A 480 -48.57 9.28 10.30
N TYR A 481 -47.93 10.31 9.78
CA TYR A 481 -46.62 10.26 9.17
C TYR A 481 -45.58 9.80 10.20
N ALA A 482 -44.91 8.69 9.91
CA ALA A 482 -43.66 8.32 10.56
C ALA A 482 -42.65 8.02 9.48
N GLY A 483 -41.56 8.82 9.45
CA GLY A 483 -40.47 8.74 8.48
C GLY A 483 -39.71 7.42 8.55
N ALA A 484 -39.60 6.76 7.43
CA ALA A 484 -38.74 5.61 7.25
C ALA A 484 -37.29 6.08 7.12
N GLN A 485 -36.49 5.89 8.12
CA GLN A 485 -35.05 5.97 8.06
C GLN A 485 -34.53 4.72 7.36
N GLY A 486 -33.78 4.93 6.25
CA GLY A 486 -33.26 3.90 5.40
C GLY A 486 -32.14 3.10 6.03
N ALA A 487 -32.34 1.81 6.14
CA ALA A 487 -31.29 0.84 6.39
C ALA A 487 -30.33 0.80 5.19
N VAL A 488 -29.04 0.94 5.51
CA VAL A 488 -27.97 0.71 4.55
C VAL A 488 -27.89 -0.79 4.27
N HIS A 489 -28.40 -1.25 3.14
CA HIS A 489 -28.22 -2.62 2.71
C HIS A 489 -26.77 -2.78 2.18
N ALA A 490 -26.01 -3.65 2.85
CA ALA A 490 -24.80 -4.23 2.32
C ALA A 490 -25.14 -5.09 1.10
N ASP A 491 -24.34 -4.91 0.05
CA ASP A 491 -24.23 -5.68 -1.19
C ASP A 491 -25.31 -6.76 -1.46
N ALA A 492 -26.40 -6.36 -2.13
CA ALA A 492 -27.12 -7.29 -2.99
C ALA A 492 -26.33 -7.43 -4.31
N PRO A 493 -26.24 -8.64 -4.90
CA PRO A 493 -25.56 -8.82 -6.18
C PRO A 493 -26.23 -7.93 -7.24
N TYR A 494 -25.39 -7.18 -7.96
CA TYR A 494 -25.78 -6.30 -9.05
C TYR A 494 -26.51 -7.08 -10.14
N ASP A 495 -27.78 -6.74 -10.38
CA ASP A 495 -28.58 -7.28 -11.49
C ASP A 495 -28.47 -6.33 -12.70
N PRO A 496 -27.79 -6.75 -13.79
CA PRO A 496 -27.61 -5.91 -14.99
C PRO A 496 -28.91 -5.56 -15.71
N ALA A 497 -30.04 -6.20 -15.40
CA ALA A 497 -31.32 -5.95 -16.01
C ALA A 497 -31.94 -4.55 -15.70
N TYR A 498 -31.48 -3.90 -14.63
CA TYR A 498 -31.97 -2.57 -14.23
C TYR A 498 -31.28 -1.39 -14.95
N ASP A 499 -30.17 -1.63 -15.65
CA ASP A 499 -29.39 -0.58 -16.32
C ASP A 499 -29.67 -0.51 -17.86
N ALA A 500 -30.62 -1.26 -18.40
CA ALA A 500 -30.95 -1.21 -19.81
C ALA A 500 -31.89 -0.01 -20.16
N PRO A 501 -31.66 0.66 -21.29
CA PRO A 501 -32.57 1.71 -21.76
C PRO A 501 -33.98 1.14 -22.04
N PRO A 502 -35.07 1.91 -21.80
CA PRO A 502 -36.42 1.46 -22.07
C PRO A 502 -36.59 1.13 -23.56
N PRO A 503 -37.40 0.12 -23.92
CA PRO A 503 -37.68 -0.20 -25.31
C PRO A 503 -38.44 0.94 -26.00
N ASP A 504 -38.03 1.31 -27.21
CA ASP A 504 -38.78 2.26 -28.05
C ASP A 504 -40.06 1.61 -28.55
N ASP A 505 -41.19 2.29 -28.35
CA ASP A 505 -42.54 1.93 -28.80
C ASP A 505 -42.75 2.18 -30.29
N HIS A 506 -41.91 1.73 -31.20
CA HIS A 506 -42.20 1.72 -32.63
C HIS A 506 -41.26 0.78 -33.39
N ALA A 507 -41.71 -0.49 -33.62
CA ALA A 507 -41.49 -1.25 -34.86
C ALA A 507 -42.22 -2.60 -34.82
N ALA A 508 -43.07 -2.82 -35.80
CA ALA A 508 -43.83 -4.04 -36.05
C ALA A 508 -42.93 -5.21 -36.52
N PRO A 509 -43.37 -6.47 -36.35
CA PRO A 509 -42.54 -7.65 -36.50
C PRO A 509 -42.42 -8.12 -37.97
N SER A 510 -41.22 -8.56 -38.35
CA SER A 510 -41.06 -9.41 -39.53
C SER A 510 -40.56 -10.79 -39.10
N ALA A 511 -41.37 -11.77 -39.41
CA ALA A 511 -41.10 -13.19 -39.27
C ALA A 511 -40.07 -13.66 -40.31
N TYR A 512 -39.12 -14.51 -39.91
CA TYR A 512 -38.71 -15.67 -40.73
C TYR A 512 -38.12 -16.79 -39.85
N ALA A 513 -38.53 -18.00 -40.27
CA ALA A 513 -38.37 -19.27 -39.59
C ALA A 513 -37.06 -20.00 -39.89
N GLY A 514 -36.68 -20.87 -38.92
CA GLY A 514 -36.26 -22.26 -39.18
C GLY A 514 -34.77 -22.52 -39.34
N GLN A 515 -34.16 -23.33 -38.59
CA GLN A 515 -34.08 -24.80 -38.65
C GLN A 515 -32.99 -25.37 -37.72
N ASN A 516 -33.30 -26.52 -37.21
CA ASN A 516 -32.52 -27.43 -36.38
C ASN A 516 -31.13 -27.81 -36.92
N ALA A 517 -30.16 -28.02 -36.05
CA ALA A 517 -29.16 -29.08 -36.22
C ALA A 517 -28.64 -29.58 -34.87
N ALA A 518 -28.48 -30.89 -34.82
CA ALA A 518 -28.31 -31.80 -33.71
C ALA A 518 -26.99 -31.73 -32.99
N ALA A 519 -27.06 -32.17 -31.72
CA ALA A 519 -25.92 -32.39 -30.80
C ALA A 519 -25.10 -33.62 -31.21
N HIS A 520 -23.77 -33.51 -31.10
CA HIS A 520 -22.84 -34.64 -30.95
C HIS A 520 -22.05 -34.52 -29.65
N PRO A 521 -21.78 -35.63 -28.94
CA PRO A 521 -21.06 -35.60 -27.65
C PRO A 521 -19.54 -35.50 -27.83
N PRO A 522 -18.82 -34.96 -26.85
CA PRO A 522 -17.37 -34.79 -26.96
C PRO A 522 -16.61 -36.12 -26.73
N SER A 523 -15.68 -36.40 -27.60
CA SER A 523 -14.73 -37.51 -27.53
C SER A 523 -13.70 -37.27 -26.42
N SER A 524 -13.44 -38.31 -25.67
CA SER A 524 -12.41 -38.45 -24.64
C SER A 524 -11.00 -38.25 -25.21
N ILE A 525 -10.26 -37.25 -24.69
CA ILE A 525 -8.84 -37.08 -24.96
C ILE A 525 -8.06 -37.82 -23.82
N GLN A 526 -7.30 -38.84 -24.20
CA GLN A 526 -6.30 -39.47 -23.34
C GLN A 526 -5.11 -38.55 -23.12
N PRO A 527 -4.50 -38.48 -21.91
CA PRO A 527 -3.29 -37.70 -21.70
C PRO A 527 -2.09 -38.34 -22.38
N ALA A 528 -1.41 -37.56 -23.21
CA ALA A 528 -0.11 -37.90 -23.80
C ALA A 528 0.98 -37.94 -22.72
N ALA A 529 1.88 -38.91 -22.81
CA ALA A 529 3.05 -39.06 -21.95
C ALA A 529 3.98 -37.81 -22.05
N PRO A 530 4.64 -37.41 -20.96
CA PRO A 530 5.54 -36.27 -20.95
C PRO A 530 6.79 -36.55 -21.79
N GLN A 531 7.04 -35.68 -22.75
CA GLN A 531 8.33 -35.59 -23.45
C GLN A 531 9.36 -35.01 -22.48
N PRO A 532 10.65 -35.40 -22.55
CA PRO A 532 11.67 -34.84 -21.67
C PRO A 532 11.87 -33.35 -22.01
N GLU A 533 11.63 -32.51 -21.01
CA GLU A 533 11.95 -31.09 -21.06
C GLU A 533 13.43 -30.90 -21.36
N ALA A 534 13.73 -30.09 -22.37
CA ALA A 534 15.06 -29.60 -22.63
C ALA A 534 15.53 -28.84 -21.39
N THR A 535 16.58 -29.35 -20.76
CA THR A 535 17.27 -28.69 -19.64
C THR A 535 17.74 -27.32 -20.07
N THR A 536 17.03 -26.30 -19.65
CA THR A 536 17.55 -24.94 -19.56
C THR A 536 18.82 -24.97 -18.71
N PRO A 537 19.93 -24.33 -19.10
CA PRO A 537 21.11 -24.31 -18.26
C PRO A 537 20.73 -23.67 -16.92
N ALA A 538 21.05 -24.37 -15.81
CA ALA A 538 20.85 -23.89 -14.46
C ALA A 538 21.48 -22.51 -14.36
N VAL A 539 20.69 -21.49 -14.06
CA VAL A 539 21.17 -20.17 -13.65
C VAL A 539 21.93 -20.43 -12.35
N GLU A 540 23.27 -20.36 -12.41
CA GLU A 540 24.12 -20.52 -11.22
C GLU A 540 23.76 -19.40 -10.24
N GLU A 541 23.11 -19.77 -9.17
CA GLU A 541 22.63 -18.87 -8.12
C GLU A 541 23.85 -18.26 -7.39
N PHE A 542 23.97 -16.93 -7.39
CA PHE A 542 24.99 -16.21 -6.65
C PHE A 542 24.61 -16.19 -5.17
N LEU A 543 25.18 -17.10 -4.39
CA LEU A 543 24.91 -17.23 -2.95
C LEU A 543 25.44 -16.02 -2.18
N THR A 544 24.60 -15.52 -1.27
CA THR A 544 24.98 -14.48 -0.31
C THR A 544 25.98 -15.06 0.69
N PRO A 545 27.16 -14.46 0.89
CA PRO A 545 28.14 -14.93 1.86
C PRO A 545 27.61 -14.92 3.30
N ASP A 546 28.03 -15.89 4.13
CA ASP A 546 27.64 -15.93 5.54
C ASP A 546 28.07 -14.64 6.26
N PRO A 547 27.16 -13.84 6.82
CA PRO A 547 27.48 -12.59 7.51
C PRO A 547 28.28 -12.80 8.81
N ARG A 548 28.40 -14.03 9.31
CA ARG A 548 29.22 -14.40 10.48
C ARG A 548 30.70 -14.61 10.12
N ASP A 549 31.02 -14.89 8.85
CA ASP A 549 32.40 -15.05 8.40
C ASP A 549 33.13 -13.70 8.47
N PRO A 550 34.25 -13.62 9.24
CA PRO A 550 35.05 -12.41 9.33
C PRO A 550 35.58 -11.93 7.96
N VAL A 551 35.93 -12.84 7.05
CA VAL A 551 36.40 -12.50 5.70
C VAL A 551 35.29 -11.89 4.88
N ALA A 552 34.10 -12.51 4.89
CA ALA A 552 32.93 -11.96 4.20
C ALA A 552 32.59 -10.55 4.66
N ARG A 553 32.71 -10.26 5.97
CA ARG A 553 32.44 -8.93 6.52
C ARG A 553 33.44 -7.87 6.06
N LEU A 554 34.73 -8.21 5.99
CA LEU A 554 35.77 -7.30 5.49
C LEU A 554 35.59 -7.02 4.00
N GLU A 555 35.34 -8.06 3.21
CA GLU A 555 35.06 -7.93 1.78
C GLU A 555 33.82 -7.08 1.54
N LYS A 556 32.71 -7.37 2.26
CA LYS A 556 31.45 -6.60 2.19
C LYS A 556 31.68 -5.12 2.51
N ALA A 557 32.36 -4.81 3.61
CA ALA A 557 32.63 -3.42 4.01
C ALA A 557 33.43 -2.64 2.95
N ALA A 558 34.44 -3.28 2.33
CA ALA A 558 35.22 -2.64 1.27
C ALA A 558 34.39 -2.37 0.01
N LEU A 559 33.52 -3.31 -0.39
CA LEU A 559 32.60 -3.13 -1.52
C LEU A 559 31.53 -2.07 -1.25
N GLU A 560 30.95 -2.04 -0.05
CA GLU A 560 30.02 -1.00 0.39
C GLU A 560 30.66 0.39 0.30
N ILE A 561 31.89 0.54 0.77
CA ILE A 561 32.66 1.78 0.71
C ILE A 561 32.89 2.18 -0.75
N ALA A 562 33.37 1.26 -1.60
CA ALA A 562 33.66 1.54 -3.00
C ALA A 562 32.42 1.90 -3.83
N LEU A 563 31.26 1.39 -3.47
CA LEU A 563 29.98 1.74 -4.10
C LEU A 563 29.41 3.08 -3.61
N GLN A 564 29.54 3.35 -2.31
CA GLN A 564 28.84 4.47 -1.66
C GLN A 564 29.70 5.73 -1.57
N HIS A 565 31.01 5.59 -1.37
CA HIS A 565 31.96 6.67 -1.14
C HIS A 565 33.29 6.46 -1.92
N PRO A 566 33.21 6.26 -3.25
CA PRO A 566 34.39 6.03 -4.07
C PRO A 566 35.39 7.20 -4.01
N GLU A 567 34.91 8.43 -3.77
CA GLU A 567 35.69 9.67 -3.66
C GLU A 567 36.63 9.70 -2.45
N LEU A 568 36.37 8.88 -1.42
CA LEU A 568 37.19 8.82 -0.21
C LEU A 568 38.34 7.80 -0.31
N ILE A 569 38.39 7.02 -1.39
CA ILE A 569 39.39 6.01 -1.62
C ILE A 569 40.59 6.63 -2.33
N SER A 570 41.77 6.62 -1.71
CA SER A 570 42.99 7.16 -2.30
C SER A 570 43.46 6.36 -3.54
N VAL A 571 44.26 6.97 -4.40
CA VAL A 571 44.82 6.30 -5.59
C VAL A 571 45.59 5.03 -5.23
N GLU A 572 46.32 5.03 -4.10
CA GLU A 572 47.07 3.87 -3.59
C GLU A 572 46.11 2.76 -3.16
N GLN A 573 45.03 3.11 -2.44
CA GLN A 573 44.02 2.16 -2.01
C GLN A 573 43.25 1.56 -3.23
N TRP A 574 42.96 2.35 -4.26
CA TRP A 574 42.39 1.83 -5.52
C TRP A 574 43.28 0.80 -6.20
N ARG A 575 44.60 1.09 -6.27
CA ARG A 575 45.56 0.12 -6.81
C ARG A 575 45.60 -1.17 -6.00
N ASN A 576 45.56 -1.05 -4.68
CA ASN A 576 45.54 -2.20 -3.76
C ASN A 576 44.23 -3.01 -3.95
N LEU A 577 43.06 -2.33 -4.01
CA LEU A 577 41.76 -2.96 -4.18
C LEU A 577 41.66 -3.76 -5.48
N ALA A 578 42.26 -3.26 -6.56
CA ALA A 578 42.32 -3.94 -7.85
C ALA A 578 43.10 -5.27 -7.80
N THR A 579 43.98 -5.46 -6.79
CA THR A 579 44.77 -6.69 -6.62
C THR A 579 44.20 -7.67 -5.62
N VAL A 580 43.09 -7.29 -4.92
CA VAL A 580 42.44 -8.14 -3.91
C VAL A 580 41.79 -9.37 -4.57
N GLN A 581 42.13 -10.54 -4.06
CA GLN A 581 41.48 -11.79 -4.43
C GLN A 581 40.30 -12.06 -3.49
N PHE A 582 39.11 -11.58 -3.85
CA PHE A 582 37.89 -11.83 -3.11
C PHE A 582 37.57 -13.32 -3.02
N ARG A 583 37.24 -13.81 -1.84
CA ARG A 583 36.98 -15.23 -1.60
C ARG A 583 35.67 -15.68 -2.22
N TYR A 584 34.63 -14.87 -2.09
CA TYR A 584 33.29 -15.21 -2.54
C TYR A 584 33.06 -14.78 -3.98
N ARG A 585 32.40 -15.64 -4.76
CA ARG A 585 32.11 -15.39 -6.19
C ARG A 585 31.31 -14.11 -6.38
N THR A 586 30.24 -13.93 -5.59
CA THR A 586 29.42 -12.70 -5.60
C THR A 586 30.27 -11.46 -5.38
N HIS A 587 31.16 -11.45 -4.39
CA HIS A 587 32.03 -10.31 -4.10
C HIS A 587 33.05 -10.07 -5.22
N ARG A 588 33.59 -11.13 -5.86
CA ARG A 588 34.50 -11.00 -7.02
C ARG A 588 33.85 -10.32 -8.20
N GLU A 589 32.62 -10.72 -8.54
CA GLU A 589 31.89 -10.15 -9.69
C GLU A 589 31.49 -8.69 -9.42
N VAL A 590 31.07 -8.37 -8.19
CA VAL A 590 30.83 -6.98 -7.79
C VAL A 590 32.12 -6.15 -7.86
N ALA A 591 33.23 -6.67 -7.34
CA ALA A 591 34.53 -6.00 -7.42
C ALA A 591 34.99 -5.77 -8.85
N ALA A 592 34.79 -6.75 -9.74
CA ALA A 592 35.08 -6.60 -11.17
C ALA A 592 34.32 -5.43 -11.80
N GLY A 593 33.02 -5.30 -11.49
CA GLY A 593 32.22 -4.14 -11.91
C GLY A 593 32.75 -2.81 -11.37
N ILE A 594 33.12 -2.77 -10.08
CA ILE A 594 33.68 -1.57 -9.44
C ILE A 594 35.01 -1.17 -10.09
N ILE A 595 35.91 -2.12 -10.32
CA ILE A 595 37.20 -1.87 -10.97
C ILE A 595 37.00 -1.41 -12.42
N HIS A 596 36.07 -2.04 -13.16
CA HIS A 596 35.71 -1.59 -14.51
C HIS A 596 35.27 -0.11 -14.47
N ALA A 597 34.34 0.25 -13.59
CA ALA A 597 33.87 1.62 -13.47
C ALA A 597 35.00 2.61 -13.15
N ALA A 598 35.92 2.25 -12.25
CA ALA A 598 37.07 3.08 -11.90
C ALA A 598 38.09 3.28 -13.05
N THR A 599 38.06 2.41 -14.10
CA THR A 599 38.85 2.60 -15.31
C THR A 599 38.17 3.46 -16.36
N VAL A 600 36.84 3.51 -16.36
CA VAL A 600 36.03 4.20 -17.38
C VAL A 600 35.72 5.65 -16.95
N MET A 601 35.50 5.90 -15.67
CA MET A 601 35.13 7.22 -15.18
C MET A 601 35.82 7.55 -13.86
N ALA A 602 35.84 8.84 -13.50
CA ALA A 602 36.32 9.27 -12.19
C ALA A 602 35.44 8.68 -11.09
N PRO A 603 36.03 8.13 -10.00
CA PRO A 603 35.28 7.59 -8.86
C PRO A 603 34.54 8.69 -8.10
N THR A 604 33.30 8.96 -8.50
CA THR A 604 32.41 9.96 -7.90
C THR A 604 31.13 9.30 -7.44
N PRO A 605 30.63 9.61 -6.21
CA PRO A 605 29.40 8.99 -5.73
C PRO A 605 28.21 9.47 -6.55
N GLY A 606 27.31 8.54 -6.90
CA GLY A 606 26.09 8.89 -7.60
C GLY A 606 25.55 7.76 -8.48
N ILE A 607 24.42 8.07 -9.13
CA ILE A 607 23.68 7.12 -9.98
C ILE A 607 24.57 6.66 -11.17
N GLU A 608 25.31 7.58 -11.78
CA GLU A 608 26.20 7.28 -12.92
C GLU A 608 27.28 6.28 -12.54
N TRP A 609 27.88 6.43 -11.35
CA TRP A 609 28.84 5.49 -10.81
C TRP A 609 28.24 4.08 -10.69
N ILE A 610 27.07 3.96 -10.04
CA ILE A 610 26.39 2.66 -9.86
C ILE A 610 26.00 2.03 -11.21
N ASN A 611 25.54 2.83 -12.17
CA ASN A 611 25.21 2.35 -13.50
C ASN A 611 26.46 1.84 -14.24
N CYS A 612 27.58 2.54 -14.13
CA CYS A 612 28.85 2.12 -14.71
C CYS A 612 29.34 0.80 -14.06
N VAL A 613 29.21 0.66 -12.73
CA VAL A 613 29.53 -0.59 -12.02
C VAL A 613 28.64 -1.74 -12.52
N ARG A 614 27.33 -1.52 -12.66
CA ARG A 614 26.42 -2.54 -13.21
C ARG A 614 26.76 -2.96 -14.63
N SER A 615 27.14 -2.00 -15.49
CA SER A 615 27.50 -2.31 -16.87
C SER A 615 28.80 -3.14 -16.98
N GLY A 616 29.70 -3.05 -16.00
CA GLY A 616 30.91 -3.85 -15.92
C GLY A 616 30.78 -5.17 -15.14
N ALA A 617 29.61 -5.45 -14.57
CA ALA A 617 29.33 -6.65 -13.78
C ALA A 617 28.35 -7.58 -14.49
N VAL A 618 28.38 -8.88 -14.18
CA VAL A 618 27.40 -9.84 -14.70
C VAL A 618 26.01 -9.56 -14.11
N GLU A 619 24.94 -9.73 -14.88
CA GLU A 619 23.56 -9.39 -14.50
C GLU A 619 23.12 -10.07 -13.19
N GLY A 620 23.56 -11.30 -12.93
CA GLY A 620 23.24 -12.08 -11.72
C GLY A 620 23.67 -11.43 -10.41
N VAL A 621 24.62 -10.47 -10.39
CA VAL A 621 25.04 -9.76 -9.17
C VAL A 621 24.43 -8.36 -9.03
N HIS A 622 23.58 -7.92 -9.94
CA HIS A 622 22.92 -6.61 -9.84
C HIS A 622 22.10 -6.43 -8.54
N PRO A 623 21.39 -7.46 -8.03
CA PRO A 623 20.74 -7.35 -6.72
C PRO A 623 21.73 -7.13 -5.56
N ALA A 624 22.90 -7.81 -5.59
CA ALA A 624 23.96 -7.63 -4.60
C ALA A 624 24.56 -6.22 -4.66
N ILE A 625 24.77 -5.66 -5.87
CA ILE A 625 25.22 -4.28 -6.04
C ILE A 625 24.21 -3.32 -5.42
N ALA A 626 22.91 -3.53 -5.65
CA ALA A 626 21.86 -2.68 -5.08
C ALA A 626 21.82 -2.77 -3.54
N GLU A 627 21.95 -3.97 -2.97
CA GLU A 627 22.05 -4.20 -1.52
C GLU A 627 23.23 -3.44 -0.92
N LEU A 628 24.43 -3.65 -1.46
CA LEU A 628 25.67 -3.05 -0.94
C LEU A 628 25.69 -1.52 -1.09
N ALA A 629 25.08 -0.99 -2.17
CA ALA A 629 25.00 0.44 -2.42
C ALA A 629 24.11 1.18 -1.42
N VAL A 630 23.11 0.51 -0.81
CA VAL A 630 22.17 1.14 0.16
C VAL A 630 22.37 0.68 1.59
N SER A 631 23.24 -0.31 1.85
CA SER A 631 23.56 -0.79 3.19
C SER A 631 24.04 0.37 4.08
N PRO A 632 23.49 0.52 5.31
CA PRO A 632 23.97 1.55 6.21
C PRO A 632 25.38 1.21 6.71
N LEU A 633 26.34 2.13 6.51
CA LEU A 633 27.67 1.98 7.08
C LEU A 633 27.60 2.17 8.61
N PRO A 634 28.43 1.47 9.40
CA PRO A 634 28.40 1.53 10.86
C PRO A 634 29.03 2.82 11.41
N VAL A 635 28.77 3.95 10.75
CA VAL A 635 29.29 5.28 11.11
C VAL A 635 28.15 6.27 11.17
N SER A 636 27.98 6.94 12.30
CA SER A 636 26.90 7.88 12.55
C SER A 636 27.22 9.36 12.21
N SER A 637 28.50 9.68 11.97
CA SER A 637 28.97 11.06 11.72
C SER A 637 29.84 11.12 10.46
N ALA A 638 29.58 12.12 9.61
CA ALA A 638 30.36 12.37 8.40
C ALA A 638 31.87 12.63 8.70
N GLU A 639 32.18 13.22 9.84
CA GLU A 639 33.56 13.49 10.26
C GLU A 639 34.39 12.22 10.50
N ARG A 640 33.74 11.13 10.92
CA ARG A 640 34.40 9.84 11.19
C ARG A 640 34.48 8.94 9.95
N LEU A 641 33.78 9.30 8.89
CA LEU A 641 33.71 8.47 7.70
C LEU A 641 35.04 8.25 7.00
N PRO A 642 35.94 9.26 6.80
CA PRO A 642 37.24 9.03 6.16
C PRO A 642 38.12 8.07 6.97
N GLY A 643 38.13 8.18 8.30
CA GLY A 643 38.87 7.27 9.19
C GLY A 643 38.33 5.83 9.10
N PHE A 644 37.01 5.66 9.06
CA PHE A 644 36.38 4.35 8.85
C PHE A 644 36.75 3.73 7.50
N VAL A 645 36.71 4.52 6.41
CA VAL A 645 37.07 4.07 5.05
C VAL A 645 38.50 3.54 5.05
N THR A 646 39.46 4.33 5.55
CA THR A 646 40.87 3.94 5.63
C THR A 646 41.05 2.68 6.48
N GLY A 647 40.41 2.63 7.65
CA GLY A 647 40.53 1.48 8.58
C GLY A 647 39.98 0.18 8.00
N ALA A 648 38.80 0.22 7.32
CA ALA A 648 38.17 -0.94 6.73
C ALA A 648 38.96 -1.50 5.53
N LEU A 649 39.45 -0.61 4.64
CA LEU A 649 40.27 -1.01 3.50
C LEU A 649 41.62 -1.59 3.94
N ASN A 650 42.28 -0.95 4.89
CA ASN A 650 43.55 -1.46 5.43
C ASN A 650 43.37 -2.83 6.10
N ALA A 651 42.26 -3.07 6.81
CA ALA A 651 41.94 -4.39 7.36
C ALA A 651 41.80 -5.48 6.30
N LEU A 652 41.14 -5.18 5.18
CA LEU A 652 41.05 -6.10 4.03
C LEU A 652 42.43 -6.37 3.43
N PHE A 653 43.27 -5.35 3.23
CA PHE A 653 44.59 -5.50 2.64
C PHE A 653 45.53 -6.30 3.58
N GLU A 654 45.50 -6.06 4.88
CA GLU A 654 46.23 -6.86 5.87
C GLU A 654 45.83 -8.33 5.85
N GLN A 655 44.53 -8.61 5.77
CA GLN A 655 44.03 -9.97 5.67
C GLN A 655 44.47 -10.67 4.37
N GLN A 656 44.46 -9.95 3.23
CA GLN A 656 45.02 -10.43 1.98
C GLN A 656 46.52 -10.78 2.08
N ILE A 657 47.33 -9.87 2.67
CA ILE A 657 48.73 -10.09 2.89
C ILE A 657 48.99 -11.32 3.81
N ALA A 658 48.20 -11.47 4.87
CA ALA A 658 48.31 -12.63 5.76
C ALA A 658 48.05 -13.96 5.03
N ARG A 659 47.06 -13.98 4.12
CA ARG A 659 46.76 -15.14 3.28
C ARG A 659 47.94 -15.46 2.32
N GLN A 660 48.39 -14.44 1.58
CA GLN A 660 49.53 -14.60 0.65
C GLN A 660 50.79 -15.11 1.37
N LYS A 661 51.04 -14.57 2.57
CA LYS A 661 52.17 -15.05 3.41
C LYS A 661 52.00 -16.53 3.77
N SER A 662 50.80 -16.95 4.19
CA SER A 662 50.55 -18.36 4.51
C SER A 662 50.81 -19.29 3.34
N ASP A 663 50.32 -18.90 2.14
CA ASP A 663 50.50 -19.66 0.92
C ASP A 663 52.00 -19.76 0.51
N LEU A 664 52.74 -18.64 0.59
CA LEU A 664 54.16 -18.59 0.32
C LEU A 664 54.99 -19.37 1.41
N MET A 665 54.58 -19.34 2.66
CA MET A 665 55.24 -20.14 3.72
C MET A 665 55.08 -21.64 3.48
N MET A 666 53.89 -22.10 3.08
CA MET A 666 53.67 -23.51 2.70
C MET A 666 54.51 -23.88 1.47
N ARG A 667 54.68 -22.99 0.49
CA ARG A 667 55.49 -23.20 -0.68
C ARG A 667 56.98 -23.24 -0.32
N LEU A 668 57.44 -22.36 0.56
CA LEU A 668 58.79 -22.34 1.08
C LEU A 668 59.15 -23.64 1.81
N GLU A 669 58.23 -24.17 2.62
CA GLU A 669 58.38 -25.46 3.30
C GLU A 669 58.53 -26.62 2.32
N GLN A 670 57.75 -26.62 1.21
CA GLN A 670 57.88 -27.62 0.13
C GLN A 670 59.20 -27.52 -0.60
N LEU A 671 59.77 -26.30 -0.78
CA LEU A 671 61.05 -26.05 -1.45
C LEU A 671 62.24 -26.21 -0.51
N SER A 672 62.05 -26.39 0.79
CA SER A 672 63.12 -26.48 1.83
C SER A 672 64.07 -27.68 1.61
N ALA A 673 63.67 -28.67 0.79
CA ALA A 673 64.51 -29.80 0.39
C ALA A 673 65.66 -29.41 -0.54
N ASN A 674 65.64 -28.22 -1.19
CA ASN A 674 66.64 -27.72 -2.16
C ASN A 674 66.85 -26.22 -1.98
N PRO A 675 67.59 -25.77 -0.92
CA PRO A 675 67.70 -24.34 -0.53
C PRO A 675 68.47 -23.47 -1.55
N ASP A 676 69.19 -24.04 -2.48
CA ASP A 676 69.95 -23.34 -3.52
C ASP A 676 69.12 -23.15 -4.84
N ASP A 677 67.82 -23.42 -4.77
CA ASP A 677 66.92 -23.18 -5.86
C ASP A 677 66.56 -21.71 -6.01
N GLU A 678 66.66 -21.19 -7.22
CA GLU A 678 66.29 -19.81 -7.58
C GLU A 678 64.84 -19.47 -7.16
N GLU A 679 63.94 -20.47 -7.14
CA GLU A 679 62.59 -20.35 -6.66
C GLU A 679 62.48 -20.17 -5.15
N PHE A 680 63.35 -20.81 -4.35
CA PHE A 680 63.42 -20.63 -2.90
C PHE A 680 63.77 -19.20 -2.55
N GLU A 681 64.81 -18.62 -3.19
CA GLU A 681 65.18 -17.21 -2.96
C GLU A 681 64.11 -16.22 -3.41
N ALA A 682 63.38 -16.52 -4.51
CA ALA A 682 62.31 -15.69 -5.00
C ALA A 682 61.16 -15.64 -3.99
N VAL A 683 60.77 -16.78 -3.42
CA VAL A 683 59.72 -16.87 -2.38
C VAL A 683 60.11 -16.12 -1.10
N GLN A 684 61.42 -16.21 -0.70
CA GLN A 684 61.87 -15.43 0.46
C GLN A 684 61.79 -13.93 0.22
N ARG A 685 62.18 -13.44 -0.96
CA ARG A 685 62.05 -12.03 -1.31
C ARG A 685 60.63 -11.56 -1.32
N GLN A 686 59.70 -12.34 -1.82
CA GLN A 686 58.27 -12.04 -1.80
C GLN A 686 57.72 -11.96 -0.36
N LEU A 687 58.12 -12.86 0.53
CA LEU A 687 57.75 -12.82 1.96
C LEU A 687 58.26 -11.56 2.65
N LEU A 688 59.49 -11.11 2.35
CA LEU A 688 60.02 -9.87 2.91
C LEU A 688 59.29 -8.63 2.39
N GLU A 689 58.96 -8.58 1.13
CA GLU A 689 58.14 -7.50 0.52
C GLU A 689 56.76 -7.40 1.14
N LEU A 690 56.10 -8.54 1.34
CA LEU A 690 54.80 -8.58 2.01
C LEU A 690 54.87 -8.10 3.47
N GLU A 691 55.96 -8.43 4.20
CA GLU A 691 56.12 -7.97 5.57
C GLU A 691 56.37 -6.45 5.63
N MET A 692 57.18 -5.90 4.72
CA MET A 692 57.36 -4.44 4.62
C MET A 692 56.06 -3.74 4.31
N ARG A 693 55.25 -4.25 3.35
CA ARG A 693 53.95 -3.71 3.00
C ARG A 693 52.97 -3.75 4.16
N ARG A 694 52.95 -4.84 4.94
CA ARG A 694 52.13 -4.96 6.15
C ARG A 694 52.48 -3.90 7.20
N ARG A 695 53.80 -3.66 7.44
CA ARG A 695 54.27 -2.61 8.38
C ARG A 695 53.84 -1.21 7.95
N GLN A 696 53.86 -0.91 6.65
CA GLN A 696 53.37 0.37 6.13
C GLN A 696 51.89 0.57 6.39
N LEU A 697 51.04 -0.44 6.13
CA LEU A 697 49.60 -0.39 6.40
C LEU A 697 49.28 -0.21 7.88
N SER A 698 50.03 -0.92 8.76
CA SER A 698 49.87 -0.79 10.21
C SER A 698 50.25 0.60 10.72
N ALA A 699 51.29 1.25 10.14
CA ALA A 699 51.69 2.60 10.49
C ALA A 699 50.68 3.68 10.10
N GLN A 700 49.80 3.42 9.11
CA GLN A 700 48.71 4.32 8.69
C GLN A 700 47.47 4.23 9.57
N ARG A 701 47.41 3.29 10.52
CA ARG A 701 46.32 3.14 11.50
C ARG A 701 46.43 4.03 12.74
N GLY A 702 47.60 4.54 13.04
CA GLY A 702 47.85 5.48 14.14
C GLY A 702 47.65 6.90 13.67
#